data_9531c34367d2cb3116e9cd0bf8ff3354
#
_entry.id   9531c34367d2cb3116e9cd0bf8ff3354
#
_cell.length_a   1.000
_cell.length_b   1.000
_cell.length_c   1.000
_cell.angle_alpha   90.00
_cell.angle_beta   90.00
_cell.angle_gamma   90.00
#
_symmetry.space_group_name_H-M   'P 1'
#
loop_
_entity.id
_entity.type
_entity.pdbx_description
1 polymer ?
#
loop_
_entity_poly.entity_id
_entity_poly.type
_entity_poly.pdbx_seq_one_letter_code
_entity_poly.pdbx_strand_id
1 'polypeptide(L)'
;MTHAVGSDLAKCLQQIGLKQPPDTPKIGRDSVQAQSSKIRISLLALAACFGGMVQTAVGAGEPLDTPSADDLLRAGQDDNNWVLFAKTYAGNRYTALRQIDKTNVGSLHLAWSTRIADNGQQETSPIIWNGRMYLSTAHDGVMALDAATGKLLWQVPYNPAYVLLYAVNRGVGLADGKVFVATADCRIIALDAGTGKSIWNVQGCLETSNSFYSMAAYIYKDQLIVGTGGGDSGNIGLISAFSVNDGERLWDWRSIPGPGEPGHETWPGDSWKHGAGAMWNGIAIDQGNDTLFVTPGNPGPDLVLKGRKGRNLYTNSLVALDIFGKKPRMKWYYQLVQDDSHDTDPAMIPVLFEGLVNKQKRSLVAIGDKGGDFVILDRGNGEVVHRTVVDKQEGLGVPPTKKGELACPNHGGGIQWNGGAYDPATNIFIVPSTNECAIFKITTDRPAYIPGQLYLGGALPKRQDATGVVTAIDVDSGAVRWRQLLPYPGQGGVLVTATGLAFTSDVGGNLYAFDAATGQQYWKEVTGSSIVAPIAAYSINGNEYLTVVVGEAGGQQTPNLPPTDGSRVLTYSLGSAPTIANDATGQVVLANAPNPAAGAGAPIKSSGSAPYTQEQVAQGAEIYARQCANCHGSNLQGVSAPALTGPSFGRSHLDAGQLRSIVVDTMPPTARGTLKPDEYAAVLAYLLSYDCVPPAGNGKQRFPTTDAPSLKRTTLGGTTCAVGPSK
;
A
#
# COMPACT_ATOMS: atom_id res chain seq x y z
N MET A 1 18.17 -44.20 6.58
CA MET A 1 18.72 -44.64 5.28
C MET A 1 20.21 -44.29 5.18
N THR A 2 21.01 -44.61 6.17
CA THR A 2 22.44 -44.23 6.25
C THR A 2 23.38 -45.42 6.42
N HIS A 3 22.89 -46.65 6.18
CA HIS A 3 23.72 -47.88 6.29
C HIS A 3 23.89 -48.67 5.00
N ALA A 4 23.27 -48.25 3.85
CA ALA A 4 23.36 -49.02 2.59
C ALA A 4 24.35 -48.42 1.56
N VAL A 5 24.89 -47.26 1.76
CA VAL A 5 25.77 -46.59 0.76
C VAL A 5 27.27 -46.86 1.04
N GLY A 6 27.62 -47.37 2.24
CA GLY A 6 29.02 -47.64 2.59
C GLY A 6 29.63 -48.94 2.00
N SER A 7 28.81 -49.91 1.60
CA SER A 7 29.30 -51.23 1.16
C SER A 7 29.69 -51.28 -0.33
N ASP A 8 29.15 -50.42 -1.16
CA ASP A 8 29.42 -50.48 -2.61
C ASP A 8 30.62 -49.62 -3.04
N LEU A 9 30.98 -48.59 -2.23
CA LEU A 9 32.17 -47.80 -2.47
C LEU A 9 33.47 -48.58 -2.16
N ALA A 10 33.40 -49.45 -1.15
CA ALA A 10 34.52 -50.32 -0.81
C ALA A 10 34.87 -51.39 -1.85
N LYS A 11 33.86 -51.87 -2.57
CA LYS A 11 34.06 -52.85 -3.65
C LYS A 11 34.64 -52.24 -4.94
N CYS A 12 34.33 -50.96 -5.18
CA CYS A 12 34.87 -50.27 -6.35
C CYS A 12 36.34 -49.88 -6.19
N LEU A 13 36.76 -49.55 -4.96
CA LEU A 13 38.16 -49.17 -4.66
C LEU A 13 39.13 -50.38 -4.67
N GLN A 14 38.63 -51.60 -4.46
CA GLN A 14 39.46 -52.82 -4.53
C GLN A 14 39.80 -53.21 -5.96
N GLN A 15 39.04 -52.78 -6.95
CA GLN A 15 39.29 -53.06 -8.36
C GLN A 15 40.33 -52.15 -9.02
N ILE A 16 40.72 -51.04 -8.37
CA ILE A 16 41.67 -50.05 -8.93
C ILE A 16 43.07 -50.08 -8.28
N GLY A 17 43.34 -51.04 -7.41
CA GLY A 17 44.73 -51.34 -6.96
C GLY A 17 45.42 -50.28 -6.09
N LEU A 18 44.69 -49.39 -5.42
CA LEU A 18 45.27 -48.36 -4.53
C LEU A 18 45.29 -48.83 -3.08
N LYS A 19 46.47 -48.93 -2.51
CA LYS A 19 46.71 -49.25 -1.08
C LYS A 19 46.37 -48.06 -0.18
N GLN A 20 45.77 -48.33 0.98
CA GLN A 20 45.53 -47.37 2.03
C GLN A 20 46.86 -46.89 2.68
N PRO A 21 46.92 -45.62 3.07
CA PRO A 21 48.04 -45.10 3.86
C PRO A 21 47.86 -45.42 5.37
N PRO A 22 48.97 -45.52 6.12
CA PRO A 22 48.92 -45.88 7.53
C PRO A 22 48.57 -44.75 8.47
N ASP A 23 48.11 -45.10 9.67
CA ASP A 23 47.64 -44.23 10.76
C ASP A 23 48.63 -43.14 11.15
N THR A 24 48.12 -41.92 11.39
CA THR A 24 48.89 -40.79 11.91
C THR A 24 48.70 -40.61 13.42
N PRO A 25 49.76 -40.28 14.18
CA PRO A 25 49.66 -39.99 15.60
C PRO A 25 49.30 -38.50 15.85
N LYS A 26 48.60 -38.25 16.96
CA LYS A 26 48.23 -36.93 17.48
C LYS A 26 49.47 -36.12 17.86
N ILE A 27 49.58 -34.87 17.36
CA ILE A 27 50.47 -33.84 17.93
C ILE A 27 49.72 -32.48 17.90
N GLY A 28 49.97 -31.68 18.93
CA GLY A 28 49.26 -30.50 19.37
C GLY A 28 49.44 -29.24 18.53
N ARG A 29 48.70 -28.24 18.96
CA ARG A 29 48.72 -26.87 18.45
C ARG A 29 50.11 -26.26 18.49
N ASP A 30 50.50 -25.60 17.39
CA ASP A 30 50.98 -24.22 17.36
C ASP A 30 51.45 -23.81 15.96
N SER A 31 51.01 -22.64 15.56
CA SER A 31 51.52 -21.65 14.58
C SER A 31 52.37 -22.15 13.37
N VAL A 32 52.05 -21.68 12.17
CA VAL A 32 52.87 -20.81 11.34
C VAL A 32 52.33 -20.71 9.91
N GLN A 33 52.46 -19.52 9.37
CA GLN A 33 52.13 -19.00 8.04
C GLN A 33 52.66 -19.76 6.83
N ALA A 34 51.92 -19.59 5.75
CA ALA A 34 52.35 -19.45 4.33
C ALA A 34 53.08 -20.63 3.67
N GLN A 35 52.41 -21.14 2.64
CA GLN A 35 52.90 -21.07 1.26
C GLN A 35 51.88 -21.70 0.28
N SER A 36 51.44 -20.87 -0.67
CA SER A 36 50.72 -21.28 -1.85
C SER A 36 51.64 -21.98 -2.85
N SER A 37 51.32 -23.18 -3.28
CA SER A 37 51.70 -23.62 -4.63
C SER A 37 50.88 -24.82 -5.13
N LYS A 38 50.08 -24.57 -6.12
CA LYS A 38 49.72 -25.38 -7.28
C LYS A 38 49.63 -26.91 -7.10
N ILE A 39 48.40 -27.42 -7.08
CA ILE A 39 48.09 -28.69 -7.75
C ILE A 39 46.82 -28.51 -8.58
N ARG A 40 46.98 -28.35 -9.91
CA ARG A 40 45.93 -28.61 -10.91
C ARG A 40 45.91 -30.13 -11.11
N ILE A 41 44.81 -30.78 -10.68
CA ILE A 41 44.50 -32.13 -11.12
C ILE A 41 43.33 -32.02 -12.10
N SER A 42 43.63 -32.43 -13.32
CA SER A 42 42.68 -32.53 -14.42
C SER A 42 41.56 -33.51 -14.11
N LEU A 43 40.33 -33.04 -14.00
CA LEU A 43 39.12 -33.87 -14.02
C LEU A 43 38.73 -34.18 -15.47
N LEU A 44 39.36 -35.23 -16.02
CA LEU A 44 39.00 -35.79 -17.31
C LEU A 44 39.24 -37.33 -17.30
N ALA A 45 38.46 -38.07 -16.52
CA ALA A 45 38.29 -39.51 -16.70
C ALA A 45 37.25 -40.07 -15.69
N LEU A 46 36.00 -39.67 -15.75
CA LEU A 46 34.85 -40.35 -15.09
C LEU A 46 33.58 -40.25 -15.90
N ALA A 47 33.67 -40.64 -17.19
CA ALA A 47 32.49 -40.64 -18.06
C ALA A 47 32.29 -42.00 -18.79
N ALA A 48 32.50 -43.12 -18.12
CA ALA A 48 32.35 -44.41 -18.80
C ALA A 48 31.79 -45.56 -17.94
N CYS A 49 30.95 -45.32 -16.94
CA CYS A 49 30.32 -46.43 -16.17
C CYS A 49 28.86 -46.21 -15.75
N PHE A 50 28.11 -45.32 -16.38
CA PHE A 50 26.64 -45.21 -16.17
C PHE A 50 25.92 -45.11 -17.49
N GLY A 51 25.82 -46.23 -18.20
CA GLY A 51 24.81 -46.44 -19.22
C GLY A 51 23.57 -47.08 -18.60
N GLY A 52 22.51 -46.33 -18.40
CA GLY A 52 21.23 -46.92 -18.04
C GLY A 52 20.44 -46.08 -16.98
N MET A 53 19.42 -45.39 -17.44
CA MET A 53 18.44 -44.57 -16.73
C MET A 53 18.85 -43.12 -16.46
N VAL A 54 18.84 -42.31 -17.49
CA VAL A 54 18.61 -40.86 -17.35
C VAL A 54 17.14 -40.66 -17.04
N GLN A 55 16.75 -40.73 -15.76
CA GLN A 55 15.66 -39.93 -15.27
C GLN A 55 16.15 -38.49 -15.37
N THR A 56 15.60 -37.70 -16.27
CA THR A 56 15.76 -36.27 -16.28
C THR A 56 15.31 -35.73 -14.91
N ALA A 57 16.25 -35.58 -13.99
CA ALA A 57 16.05 -34.65 -12.91
C ALA A 57 15.75 -33.34 -13.60
N VAL A 58 14.52 -32.85 -13.50
CA VAL A 58 14.18 -31.46 -13.76
C VAL A 58 15.15 -30.68 -12.89
N GLY A 59 16.14 -30.05 -13.53
CA GLY A 59 17.16 -29.29 -12.84
C GLY A 59 16.46 -28.30 -11.92
N ALA A 60 16.80 -28.30 -10.64
CA ALA A 60 16.57 -27.15 -9.79
C ALA A 60 17.26 -26.00 -10.53
N GLY A 61 16.48 -25.13 -11.18
CA GLY A 61 17.01 -23.92 -11.81
C GLY A 61 17.87 -23.19 -10.81
N GLU A 62 18.91 -22.51 -11.26
CA GLU A 62 19.67 -21.63 -10.38
C GLU A 62 18.70 -20.75 -9.60
N PRO A 63 18.95 -20.50 -8.29
CA PRO A 63 18.10 -19.64 -7.49
C PRO A 63 17.93 -18.30 -8.24
N LEU A 64 16.69 -17.82 -8.32
CA LEU A 64 16.41 -16.56 -8.99
C LEU A 64 17.22 -15.46 -8.29
N ASP A 65 17.94 -14.68 -9.09
CA ASP A 65 18.65 -13.51 -8.60
C ASP A 65 17.65 -12.46 -8.10
N THR A 66 17.72 -12.15 -6.81
CA THR A 66 16.94 -11.13 -6.11
C THR A 66 17.85 -10.33 -5.20
N PRO A 67 17.52 -9.08 -4.83
CA PRO A 67 18.38 -8.30 -3.97
C PRO A 67 18.56 -8.97 -2.61
N SER A 68 19.80 -8.99 -2.13
CA SER A 68 20.11 -9.30 -0.76
C SER A 68 19.84 -8.10 0.15
N ALA A 69 19.84 -8.29 1.47
CA ALA A 69 19.79 -7.18 2.42
C ALA A 69 20.87 -6.12 2.17
N ASP A 70 22.06 -6.54 1.78
CA ASP A 70 23.18 -5.64 1.45
C ASP A 70 22.94 -4.84 0.17
N ASP A 71 22.27 -5.42 -0.84
CA ASP A 71 21.90 -4.70 -2.06
C ASP A 71 20.87 -3.63 -1.76
N LEU A 72 19.88 -3.93 -0.91
CA LEU A 72 18.90 -2.95 -0.44
C LEU A 72 19.56 -1.79 0.32
N LEU A 73 20.59 -2.06 1.14
CA LEU A 73 21.36 -1.02 1.82
C LEU A 73 22.13 -0.13 0.83
N ARG A 74 22.50 -0.65 -0.34
CA ARG A 74 23.19 0.08 -1.40
C ARG A 74 22.28 0.60 -2.51
N ALA A 75 20.97 0.55 -2.36
CA ALA A 75 19.99 0.96 -3.39
C ALA A 75 20.23 2.35 -3.98
N GLY A 76 20.80 3.28 -3.23
CA GLY A 76 21.18 4.62 -3.70
C GLY A 76 22.41 4.66 -4.63
N GLN A 77 23.15 3.58 -4.76
CA GLN A 77 24.33 3.44 -5.61
C GLN A 77 24.02 2.67 -6.90
N ASP A 78 22.82 2.12 -7.00
CA ASP A 78 22.37 1.32 -8.15
C ASP A 78 21.24 2.06 -8.89
N ASP A 79 21.59 2.71 -9.98
CA ASP A 79 20.61 3.44 -10.80
C ASP A 79 19.92 2.56 -11.84
N ASN A 80 20.38 1.32 -12.08
CA ASN A 80 19.73 0.40 -13.00
C ASN A 80 18.46 -0.21 -12.42
N ASN A 81 18.36 -0.29 -11.11
CA ASN A 81 17.26 -0.92 -10.39
C ASN A 81 16.44 0.07 -9.56
N TRP A 82 15.24 -0.32 -9.16
CA TRP A 82 14.34 0.43 -8.26
C TRP A 82 13.80 -0.52 -7.20
N VAL A 83 14.56 -0.73 -6.12
CA VAL A 83 14.36 -1.86 -5.20
C VAL A 83 13.54 -1.55 -3.94
N LEU A 84 13.16 -0.29 -3.73
CA LEU A 84 12.35 0.16 -2.60
C LEU A 84 11.22 1.08 -3.08
N PHE A 85 10.15 1.23 -2.30
CA PHE A 85 8.99 2.07 -2.63
C PHE A 85 9.36 3.47 -3.15
N ALA A 86 10.37 4.10 -2.58
CA ALA A 86 10.86 5.42 -2.98
C ALA A 86 12.35 5.40 -3.36
N LYS A 87 12.80 4.41 -4.13
CA LYS A 87 14.18 4.20 -4.58
C LYS A 87 15.13 3.77 -3.45
N THR A 88 15.15 4.49 -2.32
CA THR A 88 16.07 4.28 -1.20
C THR A 88 15.34 4.35 0.14
N TYR A 89 15.98 3.92 1.20
CA TYR A 89 15.47 4.08 2.57
C TYR A 89 15.31 5.53 3.01
N ALA A 90 16.04 6.45 2.37
CA ALA A 90 15.88 7.88 2.62
C ALA A 90 14.54 8.45 2.14
N GLY A 91 13.76 7.70 1.36
CA GLY A 91 12.48 8.15 0.85
C GLY A 91 12.57 9.16 -0.29
N ASN A 92 13.78 9.53 -0.72
CA ASN A 92 13.98 10.49 -1.80
C ASN A 92 13.89 9.80 -3.17
N ARG A 93 12.90 10.20 -3.97
CA ARG A 93 12.69 9.73 -5.34
C ARG A 93 13.61 10.48 -6.30
N TYR A 94 14.91 10.21 -6.17
CA TYR A 94 15.95 10.77 -7.05
C TYR A 94 16.67 9.64 -7.78
N THR A 95 16.94 9.84 -9.08
CA THR A 95 17.75 8.92 -9.89
C THR A 95 18.93 9.65 -10.53
N ALA A 96 20.10 9.00 -10.57
CA ALA A 96 21.27 9.54 -11.28
C ALA A 96 21.31 9.14 -12.76
N LEU A 97 20.28 8.49 -13.30
CA LEU A 97 20.12 8.22 -14.73
C LEU A 97 20.16 9.52 -15.54
N ARG A 98 20.72 9.47 -16.76
CA ARG A 98 21.03 10.66 -17.56
C ARG A 98 20.66 10.56 -19.04
N GLN A 99 20.08 9.45 -19.51
CA GLN A 99 19.73 9.31 -20.91
C GLN A 99 18.55 10.22 -21.28
N ILE A 100 17.57 10.36 -20.38
CA ILE A 100 16.44 11.27 -20.55
C ILE A 100 16.85 12.62 -19.96
N ASP A 101 16.84 13.66 -20.80
CA ASP A 101 17.21 15.02 -20.44
C ASP A 101 16.26 16.07 -21.03
N LYS A 102 16.53 17.35 -20.76
CA LYS A 102 15.70 18.48 -21.21
C LYS A 102 15.65 18.64 -22.72
N THR A 103 16.60 18.08 -23.46
CA THR A 103 16.70 18.21 -24.95
C THR A 103 15.92 17.11 -25.66
N ASN A 104 15.69 15.95 -25.01
CA ASN A 104 15.09 14.77 -25.62
C ASN A 104 13.81 14.26 -24.93
N VAL A 105 13.46 14.76 -23.74
CA VAL A 105 12.25 14.33 -23.01
C VAL A 105 10.96 14.49 -23.82
N GLY A 106 10.91 15.46 -24.74
CA GLY A 106 9.80 15.63 -25.69
C GLY A 106 9.63 14.46 -26.67
N SER A 107 10.62 13.58 -26.80
CA SER A 107 10.59 12.37 -27.63
C SER A 107 10.24 11.11 -26.84
N LEU A 108 9.96 11.21 -25.54
CA LEU A 108 9.46 10.08 -24.76
C LEU A 108 8.17 9.53 -25.35
N HIS A 109 8.10 8.22 -25.50
CA HIS A 109 6.93 7.52 -25.98
C HIS A 109 6.70 6.24 -25.19
N LEU A 110 5.48 5.71 -25.25
CA LEU A 110 5.09 4.47 -24.60
C LEU A 110 5.91 3.30 -25.18
N ALA A 111 6.81 2.71 -24.40
CA ALA A 111 7.60 1.54 -24.78
C ALA A 111 6.76 0.26 -24.72
N TRP A 112 5.98 0.10 -23.67
CA TRP A 112 5.05 -1.01 -23.50
C TRP A 112 3.94 -0.66 -22.49
N SER A 113 2.84 -1.42 -22.58
CA SER A 113 1.71 -1.33 -21.65
C SER A 113 1.22 -2.73 -21.30
N THR A 114 0.97 -2.99 -20.02
CA THR A 114 0.43 -4.27 -19.55
C THR A 114 -0.84 -4.02 -18.74
N ARG A 115 -1.93 -4.69 -19.11
CA ARG A 115 -3.21 -4.60 -18.39
C ARG A 115 -3.13 -5.28 -17.03
N ILE A 116 -3.69 -4.64 -16.03
CA ILE A 116 -3.94 -5.22 -14.71
C ILE A 116 -5.42 -5.63 -14.68
N ALA A 117 -5.69 -6.92 -14.49
CA ALA A 117 -7.07 -7.45 -14.46
C ALA A 117 -7.85 -6.98 -13.22
N ASP A 118 -7.12 -6.61 -12.15
CA ASP A 118 -7.67 -6.07 -10.91
C ASP A 118 -7.90 -4.56 -11.09
N ASN A 119 -9.14 -4.19 -11.45
CA ASN A 119 -9.54 -2.80 -11.56
C ASN A 119 -9.67 -2.18 -10.17
N GLY A 120 -9.30 -0.90 -10.06
CA GLY A 120 -9.38 -0.14 -8.82
C GLY A 120 -8.34 0.98 -8.78
N GLN A 121 -8.22 1.59 -7.62
CA GLN A 121 -7.22 2.62 -7.36
C GLN A 121 -5.84 1.98 -7.20
N GLN A 122 -4.98 2.15 -8.20
CA GLN A 122 -3.63 1.58 -8.18
C GLN A 122 -2.66 2.57 -7.53
N GLU A 123 -2.14 2.23 -6.34
CA GLU A 123 -1.20 3.08 -5.57
C GLU A 123 0.22 2.50 -5.50
N THR A 124 0.43 1.37 -6.12
CA THR A 124 1.67 0.59 -6.03
C THR A 124 2.87 1.30 -6.66
N SER A 125 4.02 1.31 -5.97
CA SER A 125 5.33 1.59 -6.59
C SER A 125 5.93 0.28 -7.07
N PRO A 126 6.18 0.11 -8.38
CA PRO A 126 6.84 -1.09 -8.85
C PRO A 126 8.24 -1.24 -8.26
N ILE A 127 8.64 -2.47 -7.94
CA ILE A 127 10.00 -2.84 -7.57
C ILE A 127 10.66 -3.47 -8.79
N ILE A 128 11.83 -2.96 -9.18
CA ILE A 128 12.57 -3.45 -10.34
C ILE A 128 13.94 -3.97 -9.89
N TRP A 129 14.26 -5.21 -10.26
CA TRP A 129 15.55 -5.85 -10.03
C TRP A 129 15.93 -6.73 -11.23
N ASN A 130 17.10 -6.47 -11.79
CA ASN A 130 17.73 -7.24 -12.87
C ASN A 130 16.74 -7.64 -13.99
N GLY A 131 15.99 -6.64 -14.51
CA GLY A 131 15.06 -6.82 -15.62
C GLY A 131 13.71 -7.45 -15.24
N ARG A 132 13.44 -7.68 -13.96
CA ARG A 132 12.12 -8.11 -13.48
C ARG A 132 11.46 -6.99 -12.68
N MET A 133 10.15 -6.86 -12.87
CA MET A 133 9.32 -5.90 -12.17
C MET A 133 8.29 -6.63 -11.32
N TYR A 134 8.13 -6.22 -10.06
CA TYR A 134 7.16 -6.76 -9.13
C TYR A 134 6.27 -5.63 -8.61
N LEU A 135 4.98 -5.86 -8.54
CA LEU A 135 4.01 -4.88 -8.05
C LEU A 135 2.82 -5.56 -7.37
N SER A 136 2.19 -4.84 -6.46
CA SER A 136 0.87 -5.21 -5.94
C SER A 136 -0.24 -4.62 -6.78
N THR A 137 -1.46 -5.14 -6.66
CA THR A 137 -2.67 -4.58 -7.27
C THR A 137 -3.60 -4.00 -6.21
N ALA A 138 -4.65 -3.30 -6.61
CA ALA A 138 -5.58 -2.62 -5.70
C ALA A 138 -6.13 -3.53 -4.59
N HIS A 139 -6.42 -4.80 -4.90
CA HIS A 139 -6.95 -5.79 -3.94
C HIS A 139 -5.88 -6.78 -3.47
N ASP A 140 -4.65 -6.31 -3.25
CA ASP A 140 -3.52 -7.07 -2.69
C ASP A 140 -3.01 -8.22 -3.55
N GLY A 141 -3.43 -8.36 -4.81
CA GLY A 141 -2.82 -9.27 -5.77
C GLY A 141 -1.37 -8.88 -6.03
N VAL A 142 -0.55 -9.81 -6.51
CA VAL A 142 0.85 -9.57 -6.86
C VAL A 142 1.14 -10.02 -8.27
N MET A 143 1.87 -9.20 -9.02
CA MET A 143 2.30 -9.50 -10.40
C MET A 143 3.82 -9.40 -10.52
N ALA A 144 4.38 -10.26 -11.37
CA ALA A 144 5.75 -10.13 -11.86
C ALA A 144 5.75 -10.00 -13.39
N LEU A 145 6.49 -9.03 -13.88
CA LEU A 145 6.62 -8.71 -15.30
C LEU A 145 8.09 -8.75 -15.71
N ASP A 146 8.34 -9.00 -16.96
CA ASP A 146 9.60 -8.66 -17.62
C ASP A 146 9.65 -7.12 -17.79
N ALA A 147 10.60 -6.47 -17.18
CA ALA A 147 10.65 -5.01 -17.10
C ALA A 147 11.05 -4.35 -18.44
N ALA A 148 11.66 -5.08 -19.38
CA ALA A 148 12.00 -4.55 -20.70
C ALA A 148 10.81 -4.56 -21.66
N THR A 149 9.89 -5.52 -21.50
CA THR A 149 8.83 -5.80 -22.49
C THR A 149 7.41 -5.72 -21.96
N GLY A 150 7.25 -5.67 -20.63
CA GLY A 150 5.94 -5.74 -19.96
C GLY A 150 5.29 -7.13 -19.98
N LYS A 151 6.00 -8.17 -20.46
CA LYS A 151 5.45 -9.53 -20.49
C LYS A 151 5.16 -10.03 -19.10
N LEU A 152 3.93 -10.55 -18.89
CA LEU A 152 3.55 -11.20 -17.63
C LEU A 152 4.38 -12.46 -17.43
N LEU A 153 5.10 -12.55 -16.31
CA LEU A 153 5.86 -13.73 -15.87
C LEU A 153 4.99 -14.63 -15.01
N TRP A 154 4.36 -14.04 -13.99
CA TRP A 154 3.36 -14.69 -13.16
C TRP A 154 2.46 -13.66 -12.47
N GLN A 155 1.29 -14.09 -12.03
CA GLN A 155 0.33 -13.30 -11.28
C GLN A 155 -0.31 -14.16 -10.19
N VAL A 156 -0.44 -13.61 -9.00
CA VAL A 156 -1.18 -14.17 -7.87
C VAL A 156 -2.33 -13.23 -7.57
N PRO A 157 -3.55 -13.53 -8.03
CA PRO A 157 -4.72 -12.77 -7.63
C PRO A 157 -4.98 -13.00 -6.14
N TYR A 158 -5.41 -11.95 -5.44
CA TYR A 158 -5.80 -12.04 -4.05
C TYR A 158 -7.21 -11.47 -3.87
N ASN A 159 -7.94 -12.03 -2.94
CA ASN A 159 -9.25 -11.54 -2.56
C ASN A 159 -9.25 -11.42 -1.03
N PRO A 160 -9.05 -10.23 -0.48
CA PRO A 160 -9.04 -10.02 0.96
C PRO A 160 -10.31 -10.55 1.61
N ALA A 161 -10.18 -11.13 2.80
CA ALA A 161 -11.33 -11.66 3.54
C ALA A 161 -12.36 -10.58 3.88
N TYR A 162 -11.89 -9.34 4.03
CA TYR A 162 -12.71 -8.14 4.16
C TYR A 162 -11.95 -6.93 3.63
N VAL A 163 -12.66 -5.96 3.08
CA VAL A 163 -12.15 -4.63 2.74
C VAL A 163 -13.08 -3.62 3.37
N LEU A 164 -12.54 -2.74 4.21
CA LEU A 164 -13.37 -1.87 5.03
C LEU A 164 -13.75 -0.55 4.38
N LEU A 165 -12.77 0.15 3.82
CA LEU A 165 -12.96 1.49 3.28
C LEU A 165 -12.34 1.67 1.92
N TYR A 166 -11.12 1.16 1.74
CA TYR A 166 -10.33 1.35 0.53
C TYR A 166 -9.60 0.07 0.18
N ALA A 167 -9.81 -0.42 -1.04
CA ALA A 167 -8.98 -1.45 -1.64
C ALA A 167 -7.77 -0.75 -2.27
N VAL A 168 -6.69 -0.60 -1.51
CA VAL A 168 -5.45 0.01 -1.97
C VAL A 168 -4.25 -0.70 -1.36
N ASN A 169 -3.24 -0.94 -2.19
CA ASN A 169 -1.95 -1.48 -1.75
C ASN A 169 -0.82 -0.68 -2.41
N ARG A 170 0.14 -0.21 -1.61
CA ARG A 170 1.19 0.70 -2.07
C ARG A 170 2.44 0.01 -2.57
N GLY A 171 2.52 -1.32 -2.47
CA GLY A 171 3.62 -2.05 -3.08
C GLY A 171 4.08 -3.25 -2.28
N VAL A 172 5.02 -3.96 -2.88
CA VAL A 172 5.64 -5.17 -2.34
C VAL A 172 7.06 -4.87 -1.83
N GLY A 173 7.57 -5.75 -0.97
CA GLY A 173 9.00 -5.85 -0.67
C GLY A 173 9.63 -6.98 -1.47
N LEU A 174 10.92 -6.89 -1.79
CA LEU A 174 11.67 -7.93 -2.50
C LEU A 174 13.02 -8.15 -1.81
N ALA A 175 13.30 -9.37 -1.38
CA ALA A 175 14.61 -9.78 -0.85
C ALA A 175 14.74 -11.31 -0.78
N ASP A 176 15.95 -11.81 -0.88
CA ASP A 176 16.32 -13.20 -0.59
C ASP A 176 15.39 -14.25 -1.23
N GLY A 177 15.09 -14.09 -2.52
CA GLY A 177 14.22 -15.00 -3.27
C GLY A 177 12.73 -14.83 -3.02
N LYS A 178 12.30 -13.83 -2.24
CA LYS A 178 10.91 -13.66 -1.80
C LYS A 178 10.35 -12.29 -2.18
N VAL A 179 9.07 -12.29 -2.56
CA VAL A 179 8.23 -11.09 -2.65
C VAL A 179 7.30 -11.07 -1.44
N PHE A 180 7.26 -9.95 -0.74
CA PHE A 180 6.44 -9.77 0.46
C PHE A 180 5.30 -8.80 0.18
N VAL A 181 4.09 -9.16 0.58
CA VAL A 181 2.91 -8.30 0.52
C VAL A 181 2.18 -8.30 1.85
N ALA A 182 1.76 -7.10 2.27
CA ALA A 182 0.90 -6.93 3.43
C ALA A 182 -0.51 -6.55 2.94
N THR A 183 -1.55 -7.22 3.44
CA THR A 183 -2.89 -7.20 2.84
C THR A 183 -3.91 -6.45 3.70
N ALA A 184 -4.99 -5.99 3.05
CA ALA A 184 -6.08 -5.29 3.70
C ALA A 184 -6.78 -6.12 4.79
N ASP A 185 -6.71 -7.45 4.71
CA ASP A 185 -7.25 -8.37 5.72
C ASP A 185 -6.21 -8.82 6.75
N CYS A 186 -5.24 -7.95 7.04
CA CYS A 186 -4.26 -8.15 8.11
C CYS A 186 -3.31 -9.35 7.92
N ARG A 187 -3.06 -9.78 6.67
CA ARG A 187 -2.07 -10.85 6.40
C ARG A 187 -0.74 -10.26 5.99
N ILE A 188 0.33 -10.97 6.29
CA ILE A 188 1.64 -10.77 5.69
C ILE A 188 2.03 -12.06 5.00
N ILE A 189 2.34 -11.97 3.71
CA ILE A 189 2.54 -13.11 2.84
C ILE A 189 3.91 -12.99 2.18
N ALA A 190 4.69 -14.06 2.22
CA ALA A 190 5.90 -14.20 1.42
C ALA A 190 5.63 -15.17 0.26
N LEU A 191 5.93 -14.71 -0.93
CA LEU A 191 5.82 -15.46 -2.18
C LEU A 191 7.22 -15.74 -2.73
N ASP A 192 7.41 -16.86 -3.37
CA ASP A 192 8.60 -17.16 -4.16
C ASP A 192 8.70 -16.20 -5.35
N ALA A 193 9.78 -15.46 -5.47
CA ALA A 193 9.94 -14.40 -6.46
C ALA A 193 9.96 -14.93 -7.92
N GLY A 194 10.35 -16.20 -8.12
CA GLY A 194 10.38 -16.82 -9.43
C GLY A 194 9.03 -17.31 -9.92
N THR A 195 8.17 -17.76 -9.00
CA THR A 195 6.96 -18.53 -9.32
C THR A 195 5.68 -17.95 -8.75
N GLY A 196 5.73 -17.02 -7.82
CA GLY A 196 4.57 -16.50 -7.08
C GLY A 196 3.97 -17.49 -6.06
N LYS A 197 4.56 -18.66 -5.85
CA LYS A 197 4.06 -19.61 -4.85
C LYS A 197 4.24 -19.09 -3.44
N SER A 198 3.23 -19.26 -2.59
CA SER A 198 3.34 -18.88 -1.18
C SER A 198 4.39 -19.73 -0.45
N ILE A 199 5.29 -19.06 0.27
CA ILE A 199 6.28 -19.67 1.15
C ILE A 199 5.75 -19.72 2.57
N TRP A 200 5.27 -18.56 3.08
CA TRP A 200 4.60 -18.45 4.37
C TRP A 200 3.52 -17.36 4.34
N ASN A 201 2.58 -17.45 5.27
CA ASN A 201 1.46 -16.51 5.39
C ASN A 201 1.04 -16.42 6.86
N VAL A 202 1.18 -15.25 7.47
CA VAL A 202 0.92 -15.04 8.90
C VAL A 202 -0.10 -13.93 9.13
N GLN A 203 -0.76 -13.97 10.30
CA GLN A 203 -1.64 -12.89 10.76
C GLN A 203 -0.78 -11.75 11.30
N GLY A 204 -0.89 -10.57 10.71
CA GLY A 204 -0.08 -9.40 11.05
C GLY A 204 -0.79 -8.33 11.88
N CYS A 205 -2.12 -8.27 11.88
CA CYS A 205 -2.90 -7.37 12.73
C CYS A 205 -4.24 -8.02 13.12
N LEU A 206 -5.06 -7.33 13.93
CA LEU A 206 -6.33 -7.90 14.42
C LEU A 206 -7.48 -7.60 13.46
N GLU A 207 -8.01 -8.63 12.83
CA GLU A 207 -9.14 -8.54 11.90
C GLU A 207 -10.39 -7.87 12.50
N THR A 208 -10.66 -8.13 13.76
CA THR A 208 -11.90 -7.68 14.44
C THR A 208 -11.92 -6.18 14.72
N SER A 209 -10.81 -5.48 14.50
CA SER A 209 -10.65 -4.08 14.88
C SER A 209 -10.79 -3.09 13.72
N ASN A 210 -11.02 -3.54 12.48
CA ASN A 210 -10.89 -2.72 11.27
C ASN A 210 -9.45 -2.19 11.04
N SER A 211 -8.44 -2.84 11.59
CA SER A 211 -7.06 -2.63 11.17
C SER A 211 -6.83 -3.30 9.83
N PHE A 212 -5.97 -2.70 9.02
CA PHE A 212 -5.60 -3.23 7.71
C PHE A 212 -4.18 -2.79 7.34
N TYR A 213 -3.61 -3.39 6.31
CA TYR A 213 -2.39 -2.89 5.69
C TYR A 213 -2.70 -2.28 4.33
N SER A 214 -2.18 -1.09 4.08
CA SER A 214 -2.14 -0.43 2.77
C SER A 214 -0.75 0.06 2.41
N MET A 215 0.15 0.07 3.39
CA MET A 215 1.54 0.47 3.25
C MET A 215 2.33 -0.61 2.49
N ALA A 216 3.30 -0.20 1.66
CA ALA A 216 4.27 -1.13 1.08
C ALA A 216 5.06 -1.87 2.17
N ALA A 217 5.42 -3.13 1.92
CA ALA A 217 6.29 -3.88 2.81
C ALA A 217 7.75 -3.42 2.67
N TYR A 218 8.36 -2.91 3.73
CA TYR A 218 9.77 -2.48 3.74
C TYR A 218 10.64 -3.58 4.33
N ILE A 219 11.64 -4.00 3.56
CA ILE A 219 12.64 -4.94 4.08
C ILE A 219 13.85 -4.15 4.53
N TYR A 220 14.23 -4.28 5.81
CA TYR A 220 15.42 -3.66 6.36
C TYR A 220 16.24 -4.70 7.16
N LYS A 221 17.41 -5.05 6.63
CA LYS A 221 18.21 -6.17 7.12
C LYS A 221 17.39 -7.48 7.07
N ASP A 222 17.17 -8.15 8.18
CA ASP A 222 16.41 -9.39 8.33
C ASP A 222 14.93 -9.15 8.74
N GLN A 223 14.47 -7.90 8.68
CA GLN A 223 13.15 -7.48 9.16
C GLN A 223 12.26 -6.97 8.03
N LEU A 224 11.01 -7.39 8.03
CA LEU A 224 9.92 -6.80 7.28
C LEU A 224 9.19 -5.80 8.19
N ILE A 225 9.20 -4.53 7.82
CA ILE A 225 8.58 -3.45 8.59
C ILE A 225 7.33 -2.96 7.88
N VAL A 226 6.21 -2.89 8.60
CA VAL A 226 4.92 -2.44 8.06
C VAL A 226 4.06 -1.79 9.14
N GLY A 227 3.26 -0.79 8.74
CA GLY A 227 2.36 -0.05 9.61
C GLY A 227 0.89 -0.33 9.32
N THR A 228 0.04 -0.24 10.36
CA THR A 228 -1.40 -0.48 10.24
C THR A 228 -2.17 0.79 9.90
N GLY A 229 -3.14 0.68 8.99
CA GLY A 229 -4.24 1.60 8.76
C GLY A 229 -5.40 1.39 9.75
N GLY A 230 -6.52 2.10 9.55
CA GLY A 230 -7.74 1.95 10.33
C GLY A 230 -7.93 3.00 11.42
N GLY A 231 -7.22 4.15 11.35
CA GLY A 231 -7.39 5.29 12.25
C GLY A 231 -8.82 5.79 12.28
N ASP A 232 -9.43 5.98 11.13
CA ASP A 232 -10.82 6.44 10.97
C ASP A 232 -11.87 5.51 11.65
N SER A 233 -11.47 4.30 12.03
CA SER A 233 -12.26 3.38 12.84
C SER A 233 -11.85 3.37 14.31
N GLY A 234 -10.99 4.31 14.75
CA GLY A 234 -10.54 4.44 16.14
C GLY A 234 -9.50 3.39 16.54
N ASN A 235 -8.82 2.75 15.59
CA ASN A 235 -7.75 1.79 15.89
C ASN A 235 -6.44 2.50 16.16
N ILE A 236 -5.76 2.05 17.22
CA ILE A 236 -4.42 2.55 17.55
C ILE A 236 -3.44 2.07 16.47
N GLY A 237 -2.74 3.03 15.87
CA GLY A 237 -1.71 2.75 14.87
C GLY A 237 -0.54 1.95 15.46
N LEU A 238 -0.11 0.93 14.72
CA LEU A 238 1.06 0.11 15.02
C LEU A 238 2.05 0.21 13.87
N ILE A 239 3.33 0.29 14.20
CA ILE A 239 4.41 -0.09 13.30
C ILE A 239 5.04 -1.36 13.85
N SER A 240 5.15 -2.38 13.02
CA SER A 240 5.57 -3.73 13.43
C SER A 240 6.70 -4.23 12.55
N ALA A 241 7.60 -5.03 13.13
CA ALA A 241 8.57 -5.80 12.37
C ALA A 241 8.32 -7.30 12.48
N PHE A 242 8.57 -8.00 11.39
CA PHE A 242 8.46 -9.44 11.25
C PHE A 242 9.74 -10.01 10.65
N SER A 243 10.09 -11.24 11.01
CA SER A 243 11.20 -11.95 10.40
C SER A 243 10.92 -12.23 8.91
N VAL A 244 11.85 -11.89 8.02
CA VAL A 244 11.76 -12.20 6.59
C VAL A 244 11.80 -13.70 6.30
N ASN A 245 12.26 -14.51 7.25
CA ASN A 245 12.43 -15.95 7.08
C ASN A 245 11.12 -16.72 7.22
N ASP A 246 10.34 -16.41 8.25
CA ASP A 246 9.18 -17.19 8.69
C ASP A 246 7.96 -16.36 9.09
N GLY A 247 8.08 -15.04 9.09
CA GLY A 247 6.99 -14.12 9.47
C GLY A 247 6.78 -14.02 10.99
N GLU A 248 7.72 -14.50 11.83
CA GLU A 248 7.64 -14.28 13.27
C GLU A 248 7.63 -12.79 13.58
N ARG A 249 6.72 -12.36 14.47
CA ARG A 249 6.67 -10.96 14.93
C ARG A 249 7.84 -10.68 15.86
N LEU A 250 8.66 -9.67 15.52
CA LEU A 250 9.88 -9.34 16.26
C LEU A 250 9.64 -8.24 17.29
N TRP A 251 8.93 -7.16 16.88
CA TRP A 251 8.59 -6.04 17.74
C TRP A 251 7.43 -5.22 17.19
N ASP A 252 6.81 -4.45 18.11
CA ASP A 252 5.79 -3.43 17.81
C ASP A 252 6.12 -2.11 18.49
N TRP A 253 5.71 -1.00 17.89
CA TRP A 253 5.60 0.30 18.52
C TRP A 253 4.22 0.90 18.24
N ARG A 254 3.57 1.45 19.29
CA ARG A 254 2.21 2.04 19.20
C ARG A 254 2.30 3.54 19.13
N SER A 255 1.45 4.17 18.29
CA SER A 255 1.33 5.63 18.17
C SER A 255 0.74 6.29 19.43
N ILE A 256 -0.15 5.59 20.12
CA ILE A 256 -0.85 6.10 21.29
C ILE A 256 -0.27 5.44 22.55
N PRO A 257 0.29 6.23 23.49
CA PRO A 257 0.84 5.70 24.73
C PRO A 257 -0.24 5.21 25.68
N GLY A 258 0.02 4.10 26.35
CA GLY A 258 -0.82 3.55 27.41
C GLY A 258 -0.58 4.24 28.76
N PRO A 259 -1.38 3.88 29.81
CA PRO A 259 -1.20 4.42 31.14
C PRO A 259 0.23 4.25 31.67
N GLY A 260 0.84 5.33 32.15
CA GLY A 260 2.20 5.35 32.68
C GLY A 260 3.29 5.54 31.62
N GLU A 261 2.96 5.54 30.34
CA GLU A 261 3.91 5.86 29.27
C GLU A 261 3.95 7.38 29.00
N PRO A 262 5.10 7.96 28.64
CA PRO A 262 5.21 9.38 28.29
C PRO A 262 4.24 9.77 27.17
N GLY A 263 3.54 10.89 27.32
CA GLY A 263 2.53 11.36 26.36
C GLY A 263 1.11 10.92 26.69
N HIS A 264 0.90 9.91 27.53
CA HIS A 264 -0.44 9.46 27.94
C HIS A 264 -1.24 10.57 28.64
N GLU A 265 -0.61 11.43 29.39
CA GLU A 265 -1.20 12.58 30.08
C GLU A 265 -1.84 13.60 29.13
N THR A 266 -1.55 13.53 27.84
CA THR A 266 -2.15 14.38 26.80
C THR A 266 -3.52 13.87 26.30
N TRP A 267 -3.97 12.72 26.81
CA TRP A 267 -5.23 12.07 26.46
C TRP A 267 -6.22 12.15 27.64
N PRO A 268 -7.30 12.95 27.54
CA PRO A 268 -8.30 13.03 28.61
C PRO A 268 -9.05 11.71 28.82
N GLY A 269 -9.10 11.23 30.04
CA GLY A 269 -9.88 10.05 30.44
C GLY A 269 -9.51 8.81 29.61
N ASP A 270 -10.53 8.18 29.01
CA ASP A 270 -10.39 6.95 28.21
C ASP A 270 -10.22 7.21 26.71
N SER A 271 -10.06 8.46 26.26
CA SER A 271 -9.97 8.80 24.83
C SER A 271 -8.79 8.14 24.10
N TRP A 272 -7.73 7.80 24.81
CA TRP A 272 -6.57 7.07 24.28
C TRP A 272 -6.91 5.66 23.77
N LYS A 273 -7.95 5.01 24.29
CA LYS A 273 -8.32 3.62 23.93
C LYS A 273 -8.70 3.48 22.46
N HIS A 274 -9.20 4.56 21.87
CA HIS A 274 -9.61 4.66 20.47
C HIS A 274 -9.00 5.90 19.82
N GLY A 275 -7.74 6.17 20.19
CA GLY A 275 -7.03 7.40 19.83
C GLY A 275 -6.58 7.49 18.37
N ALA A 276 -6.76 6.45 17.56
CA ALA A 276 -6.35 6.39 16.15
C ALA A 276 -4.83 6.48 15.94
N GLY A 277 -4.31 7.48 15.19
CA GLY A 277 -2.88 7.61 14.94
C GLY A 277 -2.32 6.52 14.04
N ALA A 278 -3.05 6.16 12.98
CA ALA A 278 -2.68 5.08 12.05
C ALA A 278 -1.33 5.32 11.35
N MET A 279 -0.62 4.23 11.04
CA MET A 279 0.68 4.21 10.34
C MET A 279 0.49 3.73 8.90
N TRP A 280 -0.37 4.39 8.14
CA TRP A 280 -0.87 3.92 6.85
C TRP A 280 -0.01 4.31 5.63
N ASN A 281 0.85 5.28 5.78
CA ASN A 281 1.75 5.75 4.73
C ASN A 281 3.14 5.08 4.80
N GLY A 282 4.11 5.55 4.02
CA GLY A 282 5.46 4.98 4.00
C GLY A 282 6.34 5.46 5.17
N ILE A 283 7.51 4.87 5.24
CA ILE A 283 8.55 5.16 6.23
C ILE A 283 9.85 5.60 5.57
N ALA A 284 10.74 6.20 6.34
CA ALA A 284 12.15 6.37 5.96
C ALA A 284 13.07 5.82 7.04
N ILE A 285 14.27 5.39 6.65
CA ILE A 285 15.27 4.85 7.58
C ILE A 285 16.60 5.54 7.36
N ASP A 286 17.15 6.13 8.41
CA ASP A 286 18.54 6.57 8.45
C ASP A 286 19.42 5.36 8.77
N GLN A 287 20.04 4.80 7.73
CA GLN A 287 20.87 3.61 7.80
C GLN A 287 22.15 3.82 8.64
N GLY A 288 22.61 5.06 8.79
CA GLY A 288 23.84 5.38 9.51
C GLY A 288 23.73 5.17 11.02
N ASN A 289 22.51 5.18 11.56
CA ASN A 289 22.27 5.06 13.00
C ASN A 289 20.99 4.29 13.35
N ASP A 290 20.50 3.44 12.44
CA ASP A 290 19.30 2.59 12.61
C ASP A 290 18.07 3.40 13.12
N THR A 291 17.85 4.59 12.57
CA THR A 291 16.70 5.43 12.96
C THR A 291 15.58 5.31 11.95
N LEU A 292 14.44 4.82 12.41
CA LEU A 292 13.19 4.73 11.66
C LEU A 292 12.36 5.99 11.87
N PHE A 293 11.90 6.60 10.80
CA PHE A 293 11.00 7.74 10.79
C PHE A 293 9.60 7.29 10.38
N VAL A 294 8.62 7.56 11.25
CA VAL A 294 7.22 7.20 11.06
C VAL A 294 6.32 8.41 11.29
N THR A 295 5.13 8.39 10.68
CA THR A 295 4.15 9.47 10.77
C THR A 295 2.80 8.94 11.24
N PRO A 296 2.57 8.87 12.57
CA PRO A 296 1.25 8.61 13.10
C PRO A 296 0.24 9.65 12.59
N GLY A 297 -0.88 9.16 12.06
CA GLY A 297 -1.95 9.98 11.51
C GLY A 297 -2.76 10.73 12.57
N ASN A 298 -3.93 11.22 12.16
CA ASN A 298 -4.84 12.03 12.96
C ASN A 298 -5.37 11.30 14.20
N PRO A 299 -5.84 12.06 15.25
CA PRO A 299 -6.48 11.49 16.43
C PRO A 299 -7.96 11.16 16.17
N GLY A 300 -8.45 10.04 16.72
CA GLY A 300 -9.88 9.67 16.70
C GLY A 300 -10.67 10.17 17.93
N PRO A 301 -11.97 10.49 17.77
CA PRO A 301 -12.75 10.57 16.53
C PRO A 301 -12.36 11.78 15.68
N ASP A 302 -12.29 11.62 14.36
CA ASP A 302 -11.62 12.55 13.45
C ASP A 302 -12.15 13.98 13.50
N LEU A 303 -13.49 14.15 13.53
CA LEU A 303 -14.15 15.44 13.38
C LEU A 303 -14.58 16.07 14.71
N VAL A 304 -14.33 15.41 15.85
CA VAL A 304 -14.86 15.84 17.16
C VAL A 304 -13.77 15.99 18.19
N LEU A 305 -13.57 17.22 18.67
CA LEU A 305 -12.63 17.51 19.77
C LEU A 305 -13.17 17.22 21.17
N LYS A 306 -14.50 17.21 21.35
CA LYS A 306 -15.12 17.04 22.66
C LYS A 306 -14.80 15.68 23.26
N GLY A 307 -14.15 15.70 24.44
CA GLY A 307 -13.72 14.49 25.14
C GLY A 307 -12.28 14.05 24.85
N ARG A 308 -11.61 14.68 23.84
CA ARG A 308 -10.19 14.42 23.56
C ARG A 308 -9.35 15.67 23.37
N LYS A 309 -9.89 16.86 23.71
CA LYS A 309 -9.14 18.11 23.57
C LYS A 309 -7.80 18.02 24.28
N GLY A 310 -6.71 18.34 23.56
CA GLY A 310 -5.35 18.23 24.04
C GLY A 310 -4.40 17.88 22.91
N ARG A 311 -3.13 17.71 23.23
CA ARG A 311 -2.10 17.38 22.24
C ARG A 311 -2.31 16.01 21.57
N ASN A 312 -2.92 15.06 22.26
CA ASN A 312 -3.18 13.70 21.76
C ASN A 312 -1.92 13.03 21.19
N LEU A 313 -0.84 13.02 21.98
CA LEU A 313 0.44 12.46 21.53
C LEU A 313 0.35 10.94 21.32
N TYR A 314 0.97 10.37 20.26
CA TYR A 314 1.82 11.05 19.27
C TYR A 314 1.14 11.16 17.89
N THR A 315 -0.16 11.44 17.85
CA THR A 315 -0.86 11.70 16.59
C THR A 315 -0.31 12.94 15.88
N ASN A 316 -0.52 13.03 14.57
CA ASN A 316 -0.10 14.15 13.73
C ASN A 316 1.38 14.55 13.91
N SER A 317 2.24 13.55 14.04
CA SER A 317 3.65 13.77 14.36
C SER A 317 4.58 13.07 13.37
N LEU A 318 5.76 13.64 13.22
CA LEU A 318 6.93 12.89 12.77
C LEU A 318 7.64 12.34 14.00
N VAL A 319 7.85 11.02 14.05
CA VAL A 319 8.50 10.34 15.18
C VAL A 319 9.75 9.63 14.69
N ALA A 320 10.88 9.85 15.38
CA ALA A 320 12.13 9.17 15.15
C ALA A 320 12.32 8.05 16.19
N LEU A 321 12.42 6.81 15.71
CA LEU A 321 12.57 5.61 16.53
C LEU A 321 13.96 5.01 16.32
N ASP A 322 14.67 4.76 17.40
CA ASP A 322 15.85 3.90 17.40
C ASP A 322 15.38 2.44 17.31
N ILE A 323 15.70 1.77 16.21
CA ILE A 323 15.37 0.36 15.97
C ILE A 323 16.59 -0.58 16.12
N PHE A 324 17.68 -0.07 16.68
CA PHE A 324 18.81 -0.91 17.04
C PHE A 324 18.48 -1.73 18.30
N GLY A 325 18.20 -3.00 18.12
CA GLY A 325 17.87 -3.94 19.19
C GLY A 325 16.46 -4.51 19.08
N LYS A 326 15.98 -5.12 20.18
CA LYS A 326 14.71 -5.89 20.18
C LYS A 326 13.44 -5.06 20.37
N LYS A 327 13.55 -3.81 20.79
CA LYS A 327 12.38 -2.91 21.01
C LYS A 327 12.71 -1.51 20.52
N PRO A 328 11.87 -0.93 19.69
CA PRO A 328 12.01 0.46 19.26
C PRO A 328 11.98 1.41 20.47
N ARG A 329 12.82 2.45 20.42
CA ARG A 329 12.84 3.52 21.40
C ARG A 329 12.70 4.86 20.70
N MET A 330 11.76 5.69 21.14
CA MET A 330 11.61 7.03 20.61
C MET A 330 12.83 7.88 20.97
N LYS A 331 13.45 8.49 19.96
CA LYS A 331 14.56 9.46 20.11
C LYS A 331 14.01 10.86 20.28
N TRP A 332 13.10 11.26 19.41
CA TRP A 332 12.41 12.54 19.40
C TRP A 332 11.13 12.45 18.58
N TYR A 333 10.28 13.47 18.72
CA TYR A 333 9.11 13.69 17.86
C TYR A 333 8.90 15.18 17.61
N TYR A 334 8.22 15.46 16.49
CA TYR A 334 7.71 16.79 16.17
C TYR A 334 6.23 16.67 15.79
N GLN A 335 5.35 17.36 16.51
CA GLN A 335 3.92 17.35 16.22
C GLN A 335 3.57 18.52 15.29
N LEU A 336 3.04 18.21 14.08
CA LEU A 336 2.68 19.17 13.05
C LEU A 336 1.40 19.91 13.43
N VAL A 337 0.37 19.17 13.86
CA VAL A 337 -0.97 19.69 14.16
C VAL A 337 -1.40 19.27 15.57
N GLN A 338 -1.91 20.21 16.35
CA GLN A 338 -2.53 19.97 17.67
C GLN A 338 -4.03 20.22 17.59
N ASP A 339 -4.82 19.58 18.46
CA ASP A 339 -6.28 19.73 18.49
C ASP A 339 -6.94 19.52 17.10
N ASP A 340 -6.41 18.57 16.31
CA ASP A 340 -6.91 18.29 14.97
C ASP A 340 -8.35 17.77 14.98
N SER A 341 -9.19 18.29 14.10
CA SER A 341 -10.57 17.87 13.89
C SER A 341 -10.96 17.89 12.40
N HIS A 342 -9.97 17.76 11.51
CA HIS A 342 -10.15 17.84 10.06
C HIS A 342 -9.45 16.72 9.32
N ASP A 343 -8.97 15.67 10.03
CA ASP A 343 -8.20 14.58 9.43
C ASP A 343 -6.93 15.13 8.73
N THR A 344 -6.14 15.93 9.49
CA THR A 344 -4.95 16.63 8.98
C THR A 344 -3.69 15.78 9.15
N ASP A 345 -3.71 14.55 8.63
CA ASP A 345 -2.56 13.65 8.72
C ASP A 345 -1.25 14.26 8.22
N PRO A 346 -0.09 13.95 8.83
CA PRO A 346 1.22 14.05 8.18
C PRO A 346 1.34 12.93 7.14
N ALA A 347 0.66 13.12 6.00
CA ALA A 347 0.43 12.07 5.01
C ALA A 347 1.64 11.78 4.13
N MET A 348 2.56 12.75 3.96
CA MET A 348 3.77 12.55 3.18
C MET A 348 4.69 11.52 3.82
N ILE A 349 5.28 10.61 3.02
CA ILE A 349 6.40 9.79 3.52
C ILE A 349 7.56 10.72 3.94
N PRO A 350 8.26 10.46 5.06
CA PRO A 350 9.44 11.24 5.42
C PRO A 350 10.52 11.13 4.34
N VAL A 351 11.15 12.25 4.00
CA VAL A 351 12.26 12.27 3.03
C VAL A 351 13.54 12.76 3.74
N LEU A 352 14.54 11.89 3.79
CA LEU A 352 15.85 12.19 4.38
C LEU A 352 16.80 12.68 3.28
N PHE A 353 17.52 13.76 3.55
CA PHE A 353 18.48 14.31 2.59
C PHE A 353 19.56 15.14 3.27
N GLU A 354 20.64 15.38 2.52
CA GLU A 354 21.71 16.30 2.91
C GLU A 354 21.51 17.60 2.13
N GLY A 355 21.02 18.65 2.79
CA GLY A 355 20.73 19.95 2.19
C GLY A 355 21.67 21.04 2.67
N LEU A 356 21.72 22.15 1.93
CA LEU A 356 22.41 23.37 2.35
C LEU A 356 21.43 24.29 3.06
N VAL A 357 21.76 24.70 4.29
CA VAL A 357 21.02 25.70 5.07
C VAL A 357 22.03 26.71 5.59
N ASN A 358 21.85 27.98 5.28
CA ASN A 358 22.84 29.03 5.53
C ASN A 358 24.23 28.66 4.94
N LYS A 359 24.21 28.04 3.75
CA LYS A 359 25.41 27.54 3.03
C LYS A 359 26.19 26.45 3.80
N GLN A 360 25.62 25.89 4.84
CA GLN A 360 26.21 24.78 5.59
C GLN A 360 25.43 23.50 5.27
N LYS A 361 26.17 22.41 5.04
CA LYS A 361 25.57 21.09 4.84
C LYS A 361 24.95 20.60 6.15
N ARG A 362 23.67 20.24 6.11
CA ARG A 362 22.91 19.71 7.24
C ARG A 362 22.17 18.43 6.85
N SER A 363 22.07 17.52 7.80
CA SER A 363 21.24 16.31 7.68
C SER A 363 19.81 16.65 8.03
N LEU A 364 18.91 16.55 7.06
CA LEU A 364 17.54 17.05 7.12
C LEU A 364 16.52 15.92 6.93
N VAL A 365 15.31 16.15 7.43
CA VAL A 365 14.12 15.37 7.11
C VAL A 365 12.99 16.31 6.72
N ALA A 366 12.33 16.03 5.60
CA ALA A 366 11.13 16.76 5.16
C ALA A 366 9.88 15.93 5.39
N ILE A 367 8.80 16.62 5.74
CA ILE A 367 7.46 16.05 5.93
C ILE A 367 6.40 17.07 5.49
N GLY A 368 5.25 16.58 5.03
CA GLY A 368 4.10 17.41 4.69
C GLY A 368 2.80 16.80 5.20
N ASP A 369 1.80 17.65 5.42
CA ASP A 369 0.49 17.22 5.92
C ASP A 369 -0.67 17.56 4.96
N LYS A 370 -1.84 16.98 5.24
CA LYS A 370 -3.07 17.26 4.50
C LYS A 370 -3.57 18.70 4.66
N GLY A 371 -3.08 19.42 5.69
CA GLY A 371 -3.34 20.84 5.89
C GLY A 371 -2.54 21.76 4.97
N GLY A 372 -1.61 21.23 4.18
CA GLY A 372 -0.79 21.99 3.25
C GLY A 372 0.46 22.62 3.88
N ASP A 373 0.86 22.16 5.05
CA ASP A 373 2.15 22.52 5.65
C ASP A 373 3.25 21.59 5.14
N PHE A 374 4.34 22.18 4.71
CA PHE A 374 5.58 21.48 4.39
C PHE A 374 6.66 21.92 5.39
N VAL A 375 7.27 20.96 6.08
CA VAL A 375 8.22 21.24 7.16
C VAL A 375 9.54 20.52 6.90
N ILE A 376 10.63 21.24 7.01
CA ILE A 376 12.00 20.72 7.01
C ILE A 376 12.53 20.80 8.45
N LEU A 377 13.03 19.67 8.95
CA LEU A 377 13.58 19.57 10.30
C LEU A 377 15.03 19.08 10.24
N ASP A 378 15.78 19.40 11.28
CA ASP A 378 17.05 18.74 11.55
C ASP A 378 16.80 17.28 11.92
N ARG A 379 17.42 16.36 11.17
CA ARG A 379 17.19 14.92 11.28
C ARG A 379 17.65 14.34 12.62
N GLY A 380 18.63 14.98 13.26
CA GLY A 380 19.22 14.51 14.51
C GLY A 380 18.36 14.76 15.75
N ASN A 381 17.64 15.88 15.80
CA ASN A 381 16.96 16.36 17.01
C ASN A 381 15.50 16.81 16.80
N GLY A 382 15.02 16.88 15.53
CA GLY A 382 13.66 17.30 15.23
C GLY A 382 13.40 18.82 15.32
N GLU A 383 14.43 19.65 15.41
CA GLU A 383 14.28 21.10 15.35
C GLU A 383 13.80 21.57 13.98
N VAL A 384 12.81 22.47 13.96
CA VAL A 384 12.29 23.05 12.71
C VAL A 384 13.34 23.96 12.08
N VAL A 385 13.68 23.65 10.84
CA VAL A 385 14.54 24.50 10.00
C VAL A 385 13.67 25.48 9.22
N HIS A 386 12.66 24.97 8.52
CA HIS A 386 11.70 25.74 7.75
C HIS A 386 10.31 25.14 7.84
N ARG A 387 9.28 26.00 7.80
CA ARG A 387 7.88 25.66 7.61
C ARG A 387 7.32 26.51 6.49
N THR A 388 6.79 25.88 5.44
CA THR A 388 6.30 26.55 4.24
C THR A 388 4.88 26.08 3.94
N VAL A 389 3.95 27.02 3.76
CA VAL A 389 2.57 26.72 3.35
C VAL A 389 2.55 26.56 1.83
N VAL A 390 2.16 25.39 1.35
CA VAL A 390 2.14 25.08 -0.09
C VAL A 390 0.75 25.18 -0.71
N ASP A 391 -0.30 25.19 0.10
CA ASP A 391 -1.70 25.25 -0.31
C ASP A 391 -2.46 26.39 0.40
N LYS A 392 -3.67 26.67 -0.07
CA LYS A 392 -4.60 27.59 0.61
C LYS A 392 -5.02 26.99 1.96
N GLN A 393 -4.77 27.72 3.05
CA GLN A 393 -5.23 27.34 4.38
C GLN A 393 -6.37 28.30 4.82
N GLU A 394 -7.51 27.72 5.19
CA GLU A 394 -8.66 28.45 5.73
C GLU A 394 -9.47 27.52 6.65
N GLY A 395 -9.90 27.99 7.79
CA GLY A 395 -10.80 27.29 8.72
C GLY A 395 -10.25 26.06 9.45
N LEU A 396 -9.03 25.60 9.19
CA LEU A 396 -8.44 24.40 9.82
C LEU A 396 -8.38 24.46 11.36
N GLY A 397 -8.30 25.65 11.94
CA GLY A 397 -8.35 25.86 13.39
C GLY A 397 -9.76 25.96 13.99
N VAL A 398 -10.82 25.88 13.18
CA VAL A 398 -12.22 26.03 13.59
C VAL A 398 -12.88 24.66 13.65
N PRO A 399 -13.20 24.12 14.84
CA PRO A 399 -13.79 22.77 14.91
C PRO A 399 -15.11 22.66 14.15
N PRO A 400 -15.37 21.55 13.47
CA PRO A 400 -16.61 21.30 12.76
C PRO A 400 -17.84 21.39 13.67
N THR A 401 -18.95 21.95 13.14
CA THR A 401 -20.22 22.07 13.84
C THR A 401 -21.33 21.24 13.17
N LYS A 402 -22.51 21.15 13.80
CA LYS A 402 -23.70 20.51 13.19
C LYS A 402 -24.23 21.33 12.00
N LYS A 403 -23.93 22.61 11.91
CA LYS A 403 -24.29 23.46 10.75
C LYS A 403 -23.30 23.26 9.62
N GLY A 404 -22.08 22.97 9.92
CA GLY A 404 -20.96 22.84 9.00
C GLY A 404 -20.05 24.06 9.04
N GLU A 405 -18.75 23.82 8.89
CA GLU A 405 -17.68 24.83 8.83
C GLU A 405 -16.83 24.59 7.58
N LEU A 406 -16.49 25.66 6.87
CA LEU A 406 -15.60 25.59 5.72
C LEU A 406 -14.17 25.38 6.19
N ALA A 407 -13.45 24.40 5.61
CA ALA A 407 -12.01 24.28 5.77
C ALA A 407 -11.31 24.00 4.43
N CYS A 408 -10.13 24.55 4.29
CA CYS A 408 -9.21 24.36 3.17
C CYS A 408 -7.79 24.12 3.72
N PRO A 409 -7.01 23.15 3.22
CA PRO A 409 -7.50 22.05 2.39
C PRO A 409 -8.50 21.16 3.12
N ASN A 410 -9.20 20.26 2.41
CA ASN A 410 -10.04 19.26 3.04
C ASN A 410 -9.23 17.98 3.40
N HIS A 411 -9.90 16.94 3.90
CA HIS A 411 -9.29 15.64 4.28
C HIS A 411 -8.60 14.89 3.13
N GLY A 412 -8.91 15.19 1.89
CA GLY A 412 -8.24 14.66 0.68
C GLY A 412 -7.30 15.68 0.03
N GLY A 413 -7.14 16.85 0.64
CA GLY A 413 -6.32 17.96 0.16
C GLY A 413 -4.88 17.93 0.67
N GLY A 414 -4.18 19.04 0.50
CA GLY A 414 -2.81 19.24 0.94
C GLY A 414 -1.82 18.26 0.32
N ILE A 415 -0.81 17.90 1.09
CA ILE A 415 0.24 16.96 0.65
C ILE A 415 -0.17 15.54 1.01
N GLN A 416 -0.11 14.64 0.02
CA GLN A 416 -0.53 13.25 0.14
C GLN A 416 0.66 12.27 0.23
N TRP A 417 0.39 10.97 0.35
CA TRP A 417 1.31 9.88 0.70
C TRP A 417 2.54 9.72 -0.20
N ASN A 418 2.43 10.01 -1.49
CA ASN A 418 3.55 9.83 -2.41
C ASN A 418 4.66 10.86 -2.24
N GLY A 419 4.32 12.02 -1.69
CA GLY A 419 5.28 13.05 -1.30
C GLY A 419 6.06 13.65 -2.45
N GLY A 420 7.10 14.37 -2.07
CA GLY A 420 7.99 15.09 -2.96
C GLY A 420 9.36 14.44 -3.12
N ALA A 421 10.24 15.17 -3.80
CA ALA A 421 11.64 14.80 -4.00
C ALA A 421 12.57 16.00 -3.82
N TYR A 422 13.76 15.73 -3.31
CA TYR A 422 14.86 16.70 -3.19
C TYR A 422 15.79 16.59 -4.38
N ASP A 423 16.09 17.72 -5.00
CA ASP A 423 17.13 17.87 -6.03
C ASP A 423 18.45 18.35 -5.41
N PRO A 424 19.48 17.48 -5.31
CA PRO A 424 20.74 17.85 -4.71
C PRO A 424 21.55 18.86 -5.57
N ALA A 425 21.27 18.95 -6.86
CA ALA A 425 21.99 19.85 -7.76
C ALA A 425 21.59 21.32 -7.56
N THR A 426 20.32 21.57 -7.27
CA THR A 426 19.77 22.93 -7.12
C THR A 426 19.44 23.30 -5.67
N ASN A 427 19.54 22.36 -4.72
CA ASN A 427 19.11 22.48 -3.34
C ASN A 427 17.63 22.87 -3.22
N ILE A 428 16.80 22.28 -4.08
CA ILE A 428 15.35 22.52 -4.14
C ILE A 428 14.62 21.26 -3.72
N PHE A 429 13.55 21.41 -2.92
CA PHE A 429 12.59 20.36 -2.65
C PHE A 429 11.30 20.61 -3.45
N ILE A 430 10.83 19.62 -4.20
CA ILE A 430 9.64 19.72 -5.05
C ILE A 430 8.56 18.82 -4.47
N VAL A 431 7.37 19.39 -4.21
CA VAL A 431 6.25 18.66 -3.61
C VAL A 431 4.95 18.95 -4.35
N PRO A 432 4.14 17.92 -4.66
CA PRO A 432 2.81 18.09 -5.21
C PRO A 432 1.80 18.22 -4.07
N SER A 433 0.72 18.95 -4.30
CA SER A 433 -0.38 19.12 -3.36
C SER A 433 -1.73 19.20 -4.07
N THR A 434 -2.80 19.09 -3.31
CA THR A 434 -4.19 19.14 -3.75
C THR A 434 -4.89 20.32 -3.11
N ASN A 435 -5.29 21.29 -3.93
CA ASN A 435 -6.04 22.45 -3.49
C ASN A 435 -7.54 22.15 -3.60
N GLU A 436 -8.18 21.87 -2.49
CA GLU A 436 -9.60 21.53 -2.39
C GLU A 436 -10.16 21.98 -1.04
N CYS A 437 -11.29 22.66 -1.04
CA CYS A 437 -12.00 23.03 0.19
C CYS A 437 -13.23 22.16 0.41
N ALA A 438 -13.70 22.04 1.64
CA ALA A 438 -14.96 21.36 1.91
C ALA A 438 -15.64 21.90 3.19
N ILE A 439 -16.94 21.60 3.32
CA ILE A 439 -17.70 21.89 4.53
C ILE A 439 -17.67 20.66 5.43
N PHE A 440 -16.98 20.77 6.54
CA PHE A 440 -16.92 19.76 7.57
C PHE A 440 -18.11 19.85 8.52
N LYS A 441 -18.77 18.72 8.76
CA LYS A 441 -20.01 18.68 9.54
C LYS A 441 -20.03 17.50 10.48
N ILE A 442 -20.27 17.73 11.76
CA ILE A 442 -20.51 16.66 12.73
C ILE A 442 -21.99 16.33 12.80
N THR A 443 -22.30 15.05 13.09
CA THR A 443 -23.65 14.55 13.38
C THR A 443 -23.88 14.48 14.89
N THR A 444 -22.82 14.19 15.63
CA THR A 444 -22.83 14.09 17.10
C THR A 444 -21.55 14.70 17.68
N ASP A 445 -21.64 15.24 18.86
CA ASP A 445 -20.49 15.72 19.64
C ASP A 445 -19.93 14.68 20.63
N ARG A 446 -20.52 13.47 20.64
CA ARG A 446 -20.12 12.30 21.44
C ARG A 446 -20.36 11.02 20.65
N PRO A 447 -19.53 10.73 19.65
CA PRO A 447 -19.65 9.49 18.88
C PRO A 447 -19.39 8.29 19.82
N ALA A 448 -20.19 7.26 19.67
CA ALA A 448 -19.91 5.97 20.31
C ALA A 448 -18.92 5.19 19.44
N TYR A 449 -17.91 4.62 20.06
CA TYR A 449 -17.07 3.65 19.39
C TYR A 449 -17.82 2.34 19.17
N ILE A 450 -17.87 1.88 17.94
CA ILE A 450 -18.46 0.58 17.56
C ILE A 450 -17.41 -0.17 16.76
N PRO A 451 -16.93 -1.33 17.23
CA PRO A 451 -15.96 -2.13 16.49
C PRO A 451 -16.43 -2.39 15.06
N GLY A 452 -15.54 -2.21 14.10
CA GLY A 452 -15.85 -2.44 12.70
C GLY A 452 -16.57 -1.29 11.98
N GLN A 453 -16.76 -0.14 12.62
CA GLN A 453 -17.40 1.04 12.02
C GLN A 453 -16.47 2.25 12.06
N LEU A 454 -16.76 3.22 11.17
CA LEU A 454 -16.09 4.50 11.20
C LEU A 454 -16.38 5.28 12.49
N TYR A 455 -15.34 5.82 13.08
CA TYR A 455 -15.37 6.59 14.32
C TYR A 455 -15.12 8.08 14.06
N LEU A 456 -15.82 8.67 13.11
CA LEU A 456 -15.59 10.06 12.66
C LEU A 456 -16.31 11.10 13.52
N GLY A 457 -17.50 10.79 14.03
CA GLY A 457 -18.40 11.75 14.68
C GLY A 457 -19.20 12.63 13.70
N GLY A 458 -19.01 12.41 12.41
CA GLY A 458 -19.67 13.11 11.31
C GLY A 458 -19.64 12.30 10.03
N ALA A 459 -19.89 12.96 8.91
CA ALA A 459 -19.70 12.39 7.58
C ALA A 459 -18.45 12.99 6.93
N LEU A 460 -17.75 12.20 6.15
CA LEU A 460 -16.68 12.72 5.29
C LEU A 460 -17.25 13.82 4.40
N PRO A 461 -16.57 14.98 4.28
CA PRO A 461 -17.04 16.07 3.44
C PRO A 461 -17.20 15.64 1.99
N LYS A 462 -18.21 16.18 1.30
CA LYS A 462 -18.31 16.00 -0.14
C LYS A 462 -17.15 16.71 -0.82
N ARG A 463 -16.48 16.02 -1.68
CA ARG A 463 -15.43 16.58 -2.52
C ARG A 463 -16.04 17.57 -3.52
N GLN A 464 -15.33 18.64 -3.77
CA GLN A 464 -15.67 19.69 -4.75
C GLN A 464 -14.68 19.63 -5.91
N ASP A 465 -14.76 20.57 -6.83
CA ASP A 465 -13.75 20.75 -7.87
C ASP A 465 -12.40 21.02 -7.20
N ALA A 466 -11.45 20.15 -7.48
CA ALA A 466 -10.13 20.21 -6.92
C ALA A 466 -9.07 20.36 -8.02
N THR A 467 -8.03 21.09 -7.72
CA THR A 467 -6.87 21.29 -8.59
C THR A 467 -5.60 20.81 -7.91
N GLY A 468 -4.56 20.55 -8.69
CA GLY A 468 -3.23 20.25 -8.15
C GLY A 468 -2.32 21.46 -8.19
N VAL A 469 -1.32 21.46 -7.34
CA VAL A 469 -0.21 22.42 -7.35
C VAL A 469 1.09 21.64 -7.17
N VAL A 470 2.09 21.96 -7.98
CA VAL A 470 3.48 21.51 -7.77
C VAL A 470 4.25 22.70 -7.27
N THR A 471 4.82 22.61 -6.08
CA THR A 471 5.56 23.68 -5.43
C THR A 471 7.03 23.30 -5.27
N ALA A 472 7.93 24.16 -5.72
CA ALA A 472 9.36 24.03 -5.47
C ALA A 472 9.80 24.97 -4.38
N ILE A 473 10.52 24.44 -3.39
CA ILE A 473 10.92 25.13 -2.17
C ILE A 473 12.44 25.12 -2.11
N ASP A 474 13.01 26.30 -1.95
CA ASP A 474 14.43 26.48 -1.69
C ASP A 474 14.77 25.99 -0.29
N VAL A 475 15.64 25.01 -0.16
CA VAL A 475 16.01 24.40 1.11
C VAL A 475 16.84 25.34 1.99
N ASP A 476 17.61 26.24 1.39
CA ASP A 476 18.44 27.21 2.13
C ASP A 476 17.59 28.24 2.88
N SER A 477 16.52 28.71 2.25
CA SER A 477 15.69 29.82 2.77
C SER A 477 14.28 29.42 3.19
N GLY A 478 13.77 28.26 2.80
CA GLY A 478 12.38 27.86 2.95
C GLY A 478 11.42 28.58 1.98
N ALA A 479 11.91 29.43 1.08
CA ALA A 479 11.09 30.21 0.19
C ALA A 479 10.60 29.39 -1.02
N VAL A 480 9.39 29.71 -1.48
CA VAL A 480 8.87 29.13 -2.74
C VAL A 480 9.63 29.71 -3.92
N ARG A 481 10.23 28.88 -4.73
CA ARG A 481 10.93 29.23 -5.97
C ARG A 481 9.99 29.36 -7.15
N TRP A 482 9.14 28.35 -7.34
CA TRP A 482 8.13 28.32 -8.40
C TRP A 482 6.94 27.49 -7.99
N ARG A 483 5.81 27.71 -8.65
CA ARG A 483 4.59 26.88 -8.58
C ARG A 483 4.06 26.61 -9.97
N GLN A 484 3.56 25.38 -10.19
CA GLN A 484 2.81 25.00 -11.38
C GLN A 484 1.44 24.48 -10.98
N LEU A 485 0.40 25.02 -11.63
CA LEU A 485 -0.97 24.57 -11.44
C LEU A 485 -1.23 23.35 -12.32
N LEU A 486 -1.86 22.33 -11.75
CA LEU A 486 -2.35 21.16 -12.47
C LEU A 486 -3.88 21.21 -12.53
N PRO A 487 -4.50 20.77 -13.64
CA PRO A 487 -5.95 20.80 -13.79
C PRO A 487 -6.69 19.89 -12.80
N TYR A 488 -6.04 18.88 -12.26
CA TYR A 488 -6.56 17.90 -11.31
C TYR A 488 -5.62 17.71 -10.12
N PRO A 489 -6.08 17.14 -8.99
CA PRO A 489 -5.24 16.86 -7.81
C PRO A 489 -3.92 16.21 -8.12
N GLY A 490 -2.82 16.71 -7.55
CA GLY A 490 -1.47 16.17 -7.71
C GLY A 490 -1.18 15.09 -6.66
N GLN A 491 -1.42 13.82 -6.97
CA GLN A 491 -1.25 12.72 -6.00
C GLN A 491 -0.20 11.68 -6.39
N GLY A 492 0.36 11.73 -7.62
CA GLY A 492 1.32 10.74 -8.11
C GLY A 492 2.75 10.89 -7.58
N GLY A 493 3.03 11.84 -6.69
CA GLY A 493 4.38 12.11 -6.18
C GLY A 493 5.29 12.81 -7.19
N VAL A 494 6.56 12.98 -6.81
CA VAL A 494 7.59 13.58 -7.67
C VAL A 494 8.78 12.63 -7.80
N LEU A 495 9.32 12.50 -9.01
CA LEU A 495 10.61 11.88 -9.31
C LEU A 495 11.54 12.96 -9.88
N VAL A 496 12.73 13.13 -9.29
CA VAL A 496 13.77 14.04 -9.82
C VAL A 496 14.91 13.25 -10.43
N THR A 497 15.44 13.74 -11.54
CA THR A 497 16.59 13.12 -12.25
C THR A 497 17.84 13.98 -12.16
N ALA A 498 19.01 13.36 -12.31
CA ALA A 498 20.28 14.07 -12.36
C ALA A 498 20.44 15.01 -13.59
N THR A 499 19.52 14.96 -14.55
CA THR A 499 19.45 15.87 -15.70
C THR A 499 18.63 17.12 -15.42
N GLY A 500 18.10 17.24 -14.17
CA GLY A 500 17.32 18.38 -13.72
C GLY A 500 15.89 18.39 -14.22
N LEU A 501 15.32 17.21 -14.51
CA LEU A 501 13.90 17.02 -14.76
C LEU A 501 13.19 16.58 -13.49
N ALA A 502 11.97 17.11 -13.27
CA ALA A 502 11.04 16.68 -12.25
C ALA A 502 9.79 16.09 -12.92
N PHE A 503 9.57 14.79 -12.76
CA PHE A 503 8.38 14.11 -13.25
C PHE A 503 7.33 14.06 -12.16
N THR A 504 6.08 14.32 -12.51
CA THR A 504 4.92 14.24 -11.62
C THR A 504 3.65 13.98 -12.42
N SER A 505 2.52 13.79 -11.73
CA SER A 505 1.24 13.46 -12.38
C SER A 505 0.06 14.03 -11.60
N ASP A 506 -1.12 13.97 -12.22
CA ASP A 506 -2.38 14.27 -11.57
C ASP A 506 -3.41 13.13 -11.71
N VAL A 507 -4.47 13.17 -10.90
CA VAL A 507 -5.53 12.15 -10.92
C VAL A 507 -6.39 12.17 -12.17
N GLY A 508 -6.27 13.19 -13.03
CA GLY A 508 -6.89 13.23 -14.36
C GLY A 508 -6.14 12.41 -15.41
N GLY A 509 -5.04 11.74 -15.03
CA GLY A 509 -4.25 10.91 -15.93
C GLY A 509 -3.20 11.66 -16.72
N ASN A 510 -2.85 12.87 -16.32
CA ASN A 510 -1.76 13.61 -16.97
C ASN A 510 -0.43 13.31 -16.28
N LEU A 511 0.58 13.03 -17.08
CA LEU A 511 1.97 12.85 -16.66
C LEU A 511 2.79 14.02 -17.21
N TYR A 512 3.66 14.61 -16.37
CA TYR A 512 4.40 15.84 -16.70
C TYR A 512 5.90 15.67 -16.47
N ALA A 513 6.70 16.41 -17.25
CA ALA A 513 8.11 16.69 -16.96
C ALA A 513 8.33 18.20 -16.90
N PHE A 514 8.80 18.66 -15.75
CA PHE A 514 9.18 20.05 -15.50
C PHE A 514 10.69 20.19 -15.34
N ASP A 515 11.20 21.37 -15.61
CA ASP A 515 12.53 21.78 -15.16
C ASP A 515 12.53 21.89 -13.64
N ALA A 516 13.37 21.14 -12.95
CA ALA A 516 13.41 21.13 -11.49
C ALA A 516 13.75 22.51 -10.88
N ALA A 517 14.59 23.30 -11.58
CA ALA A 517 15.03 24.60 -11.10
C ALA A 517 14.03 25.74 -11.36
N THR A 518 13.29 25.69 -12.48
CA THR A 518 12.48 26.82 -12.97
C THR A 518 10.98 26.52 -13.05
N GLY A 519 10.59 25.24 -13.03
CA GLY A 519 9.20 24.82 -13.23
C GLY A 519 8.73 24.86 -14.68
N GLN A 520 9.59 25.17 -15.66
CA GLN A 520 9.21 25.13 -17.07
C GLN A 520 8.79 23.72 -17.47
N GLN A 521 7.60 23.58 -18.09
CA GLN A 521 7.14 22.30 -18.61
C GLN A 521 7.85 21.97 -19.93
N TYR A 522 8.46 20.78 -20.00
CA TYR A 522 9.10 20.24 -21.20
C TYR A 522 8.27 19.17 -21.89
N TRP A 523 7.47 18.42 -21.14
CA TRP A 523 6.69 17.31 -21.68
C TRP A 523 5.40 17.11 -20.91
N LYS A 524 4.39 16.58 -21.60
CA LYS A 524 3.11 16.15 -21.05
C LYS A 524 2.58 14.98 -21.85
N GLU A 525 2.04 13.98 -21.14
CA GLU A 525 1.37 12.81 -21.70
C GLU A 525 0.02 12.61 -21.02
N VAL A 526 -0.97 12.11 -21.76
CA VAL A 526 -2.29 11.74 -21.25
C VAL A 526 -2.43 10.24 -21.32
N THR A 527 -2.49 9.60 -20.15
CA THR A 527 -2.42 8.14 -20.01
C THR A 527 -3.74 7.41 -20.24
N GLY A 528 -4.86 8.11 -20.26
CA GLY A 528 -6.21 7.54 -20.39
C GLY A 528 -6.79 6.96 -19.08
N SER A 529 -6.05 7.00 -17.98
CA SER A 529 -6.51 6.52 -16.66
C SER A 529 -5.89 7.34 -15.54
N SER A 530 -6.53 7.37 -14.37
CA SER A 530 -6.09 8.14 -13.22
C SER A 530 -4.70 7.69 -12.72
N ILE A 531 -3.90 8.66 -12.28
CA ILE A 531 -2.57 8.40 -11.71
C ILE A 531 -2.55 8.84 -10.25
N VAL A 532 -2.49 7.87 -9.36
CA VAL A 532 -2.28 8.05 -7.92
C VAL A 532 -1.06 7.25 -7.43
N ALA A 533 -0.46 6.45 -8.29
CA ALA A 533 0.77 5.71 -8.05
C ALA A 533 2.00 6.58 -8.31
N PRO A 534 3.12 6.34 -7.61
CA PRO A 534 4.36 7.06 -7.86
C PRO A 534 5.07 6.54 -9.12
N ILE A 535 5.89 7.43 -9.71
CA ILE A 535 6.73 7.13 -10.87
C ILE A 535 8.01 6.45 -10.39
N ALA A 536 8.46 5.40 -11.10
CA ALA A 536 9.76 4.76 -10.91
C ALA A 536 10.59 4.87 -12.18
N ALA A 537 11.94 4.92 -12.02
CA ALA A 537 12.90 4.98 -13.12
C ALA A 537 13.95 3.89 -12.98
N TYR A 538 14.32 3.24 -14.08
CA TYR A 538 15.32 2.18 -14.10
C TYR A 538 16.01 2.11 -15.46
N SER A 539 17.05 1.29 -15.57
CA SER A 539 17.77 1.09 -16.83
C SER A 539 18.00 -0.39 -17.10
N ILE A 540 17.81 -0.82 -18.35
CA ILE A 540 18.11 -2.17 -18.82
C ILE A 540 18.95 -2.04 -20.10
N ASN A 541 20.12 -2.67 -20.11
CA ASN A 541 21.04 -2.66 -21.24
C ASN A 541 21.37 -1.23 -21.76
N GLY A 542 21.46 -0.26 -20.83
CA GLY A 542 21.73 1.13 -21.14
C GLY A 542 20.54 1.94 -21.67
N ASN A 543 19.36 1.36 -21.74
CA ASN A 543 18.11 2.07 -22.04
C ASN A 543 17.43 2.47 -20.74
N GLU A 544 17.10 3.75 -20.61
CA GLU A 544 16.37 4.29 -19.47
C GLU A 544 14.87 4.19 -19.71
N TYR A 545 14.15 3.80 -18.64
CA TYR A 545 12.71 3.63 -18.61
C TYR A 545 12.09 4.42 -17.48
N LEU A 546 10.93 5.02 -17.74
CA LEU A 546 10.03 5.59 -16.73
C LEU A 546 8.77 4.75 -16.70
N THR A 547 8.38 4.29 -15.52
CA THR A 547 7.17 3.48 -15.36
C THR A 547 6.21 4.09 -14.34
N VAL A 548 4.92 3.96 -14.62
CA VAL A 548 3.83 4.40 -13.75
C VAL A 548 2.69 3.39 -13.82
N VAL A 549 2.02 3.16 -12.70
CA VAL A 549 0.81 2.34 -12.66
C VAL A 549 -0.41 3.25 -12.65
N VAL A 550 -1.34 2.99 -13.52
CA VAL A 550 -2.56 3.79 -13.69
C VAL A 550 -3.81 2.95 -13.43
N GLY A 551 -4.91 3.57 -13.04
CA GLY A 551 -6.15 2.85 -12.76
C GLY A 551 -7.34 3.78 -12.54
N GLU A 552 -8.25 3.39 -11.66
CA GLU A 552 -9.37 4.22 -11.25
C GLU A 552 -8.95 5.28 -10.24
N ALA A 553 -9.70 6.38 -10.16
CA ALA A 553 -9.46 7.42 -9.16
C ALA A 553 -9.90 7.01 -7.75
N GLY A 554 -10.66 5.94 -7.62
CA GLY A 554 -11.11 5.37 -6.35
C GLY A 554 -11.87 6.35 -5.47
N GLY A 555 -11.60 6.31 -4.16
CA GLY A 555 -12.19 7.21 -3.17
C GLY A 555 -11.76 8.68 -3.30
N GLN A 556 -10.77 8.96 -4.16
CA GLN A 556 -10.28 10.30 -4.48
C GLN A 556 -11.08 10.98 -5.59
N GLN A 557 -12.30 10.53 -5.84
CA GLN A 557 -13.13 11.04 -6.94
C GLN A 557 -13.40 12.54 -6.78
N THR A 558 -12.68 13.32 -7.58
CA THR A 558 -12.99 14.71 -7.88
C THR A 558 -14.09 14.73 -8.94
N PRO A 559 -15.09 15.62 -8.85
CA PRO A 559 -16.03 15.82 -9.95
C PRO A 559 -15.31 16.10 -11.27
N ASN A 560 -15.89 15.66 -12.38
CA ASN A 560 -15.39 15.92 -13.73
C ASN A 560 -14.05 15.26 -14.13
N LEU A 561 -13.65 14.14 -13.47
CA LEU A 561 -12.53 13.36 -13.95
C LEU A 561 -12.83 12.75 -15.33
N PRO A 562 -11.81 12.64 -16.20
CA PRO A 562 -11.93 11.89 -17.44
C PRO A 562 -12.34 10.43 -17.20
N PRO A 563 -13.03 9.78 -18.16
CA PRO A 563 -13.26 8.34 -18.08
C PRO A 563 -11.94 7.59 -18.07
N THR A 564 -11.92 6.41 -17.47
CA THR A 564 -10.73 5.56 -17.36
C THR A 564 -10.73 4.44 -18.40
N ASP A 565 -9.55 4.16 -18.97
CA ASP A 565 -9.30 3.02 -19.86
C ASP A 565 -8.95 1.71 -19.06
N GLY A 566 -9.11 1.75 -17.75
CA GLY A 566 -8.83 0.65 -16.83
C GLY A 566 -7.40 0.68 -16.27
N SER A 567 -7.09 -0.34 -15.47
CA SER A 567 -5.81 -0.43 -14.76
C SER A 567 -4.71 -0.98 -15.66
N ARG A 568 -3.54 -0.31 -15.70
CA ARG A 568 -2.39 -0.67 -16.52
C ARG A 568 -1.07 -0.31 -15.85
N VAL A 569 -0.02 -1.03 -16.22
CA VAL A 569 1.37 -0.59 -16.07
C VAL A 569 1.78 0.05 -17.39
N LEU A 570 2.23 1.30 -17.36
CA LEU A 570 2.72 2.04 -18.51
C LEU A 570 4.21 2.32 -18.35
N THR A 571 4.99 2.04 -19.36
CA THR A 571 6.44 2.29 -19.35
C THR A 571 6.85 3.07 -20.59
N TYR A 572 7.61 4.13 -20.39
CA TYR A 572 8.06 5.07 -21.40
C TYR A 572 9.58 4.99 -21.58
N SER A 573 10.08 5.22 -22.79
CA SER A 573 11.49 5.30 -23.11
C SER A 573 11.76 6.17 -24.33
N LEU A 574 13.05 6.42 -24.63
CA LEU A 574 13.50 7.10 -25.87
C LEU A 574 13.80 6.10 -27.00
N GLY A 575 13.75 4.80 -26.76
CA GLY A 575 14.07 3.74 -27.73
C GLY A 575 13.12 3.69 -28.92
N SER A 576 13.36 2.80 -29.88
CA SER A 576 12.48 2.63 -31.05
C SER A 576 11.08 2.22 -30.65
N ALA A 577 10.07 2.74 -31.40
CA ALA A 577 8.63 2.61 -31.17
C ALA A 577 8.15 1.19 -30.79
N PRO A 578 7.05 1.10 -30.01
CA PRO A 578 6.69 -0.06 -29.23
C PRO A 578 6.39 -1.30 -30.04
N THR A 579 6.76 -2.44 -29.49
CA THR A 579 6.05 -3.67 -29.74
C THR A 579 4.74 -3.56 -28.93
N ILE A 580 3.62 -3.40 -29.64
CA ILE A 580 2.29 -3.12 -29.10
C ILE A 580 1.95 -4.02 -27.91
N ALA A 581 1.24 -3.42 -26.96
CA ALA A 581 0.65 -4.00 -25.77
C ALA A 581 0.29 -5.50 -25.91
N ASN A 582 0.89 -6.30 -25.07
CA ASN A 582 0.40 -7.63 -24.81
C ASN A 582 -0.87 -7.50 -23.95
N ASP A 583 -2.04 -7.65 -24.55
CA ASP A 583 -3.19 -8.09 -23.79
C ASP A 583 -2.75 -9.34 -23.04
N ALA A 584 -2.83 -9.32 -21.70
CA ALA A 584 -2.31 -10.37 -20.85
C ALA A 584 -3.09 -11.68 -21.05
N THR A 585 -2.81 -12.38 -22.15
CA THR A 585 -3.14 -13.80 -22.37
C THR A 585 -2.00 -14.70 -21.91
N GLY A 586 -1.12 -14.17 -21.04
CA GLY A 586 -0.14 -14.96 -20.30
C GLY A 586 -0.87 -15.91 -19.36
N GLN A 587 -0.41 -17.16 -19.27
CA GLN A 587 -0.95 -18.15 -18.35
C GLN A 587 -1.09 -17.53 -16.95
N VAL A 588 -2.34 -17.41 -16.49
CA VAL A 588 -2.64 -17.22 -15.08
C VAL A 588 -2.13 -18.49 -14.39
N VAL A 589 -0.92 -18.45 -13.88
CA VAL A 589 -0.49 -19.46 -12.94
C VAL A 589 -1.30 -19.16 -11.68
N LEU A 590 -2.39 -19.91 -11.50
CA LEU A 590 -2.98 -20.10 -10.20
C LEU A 590 -1.90 -20.80 -9.36
N ALA A 591 -0.86 -20.07 -8.98
CA ALA A 591 -0.10 -20.46 -7.82
C ALA A 591 -1.17 -20.66 -6.75
N ASN A 592 -1.21 -21.83 -6.11
CA ASN A 592 -2.07 -22.09 -4.99
C ASN A 592 -1.83 -20.95 -4.00
N ALA A 593 -2.51 -19.81 -4.21
CA ALA A 593 -2.63 -18.82 -3.18
C ALA A 593 -3.02 -19.63 -1.97
N PRO A 594 -2.36 -19.50 -0.83
CA PRO A 594 -2.84 -20.18 0.36
C PRO A 594 -4.28 -19.79 0.42
N ASN A 595 -5.14 -20.79 0.20
CA ASN A 595 -6.57 -20.61 0.32
C ASN A 595 -6.72 -19.89 1.67
N PRO A 596 -7.18 -18.64 1.74
CA PRO A 596 -7.42 -18.00 3.02
C PRO A 596 -8.33 -18.87 3.88
N ALA A 597 -8.93 -19.91 3.30
CA ALA A 597 -9.68 -20.97 3.95
C ALA A 597 -8.84 -22.09 4.60
N ALA A 598 -7.51 -22.10 4.52
CA ALA A 598 -6.76 -23.14 5.28
C ALA A 598 -6.74 -22.89 6.80
N GLY A 599 -7.28 -21.77 7.25
CA GLY A 599 -7.61 -21.48 8.66
C GLY A 599 -9.04 -20.95 8.85
N ALA A 600 -9.76 -20.72 7.74
CA ALA A 600 -11.17 -20.33 7.78
C ALA A 600 -12.03 -21.61 7.62
N GLY A 601 -12.87 -21.88 8.58
CA GLY A 601 -13.84 -22.98 8.50
C GLY A 601 -14.65 -22.94 7.20
N ALA A 602 -15.29 -24.05 6.87
CA ALA A 602 -16.16 -24.17 5.69
C ALA A 602 -17.07 -22.94 5.55
N PRO A 603 -17.43 -22.53 4.31
CA PRO A 603 -18.32 -21.39 4.08
C PRO A 603 -19.52 -21.49 5.01
N ILE A 604 -19.73 -20.47 5.83
CA ILE A 604 -20.88 -20.42 6.72
C ILE A 604 -22.10 -20.31 5.82
N LYS A 605 -22.99 -21.29 5.90
CA LYS A 605 -24.27 -21.20 5.20
C LYS A 605 -25.14 -20.20 5.91
N SER A 606 -25.86 -19.37 5.15
CA SER A 606 -26.91 -18.51 5.69
C SER A 606 -27.89 -19.34 6.52
N SER A 607 -28.25 -18.86 7.70
CA SER A 607 -29.18 -19.54 8.58
C SER A 607 -30.40 -18.68 8.92
N GLY A 608 -31.53 -19.32 9.14
CA GLY A 608 -32.79 -18.63 9.37
C GLY A 608 -33.54 -18.26 8.10
N SER A 609 -34.56 -17.43 8.24
CA SER A 609 -35.35 -16.88 7.13
C SER A 609 -35.68 -15.42 7.43
N ALA A 610 -35.81 -14.59 6.38
CA ALA A 610 -36.15 -13.17 6.53
C ALA A 610 -37.50 -12.86 5.87
N PRO A 611 -38.29 -11.93 6.44
CA PRO A 611 -39.55 -11.52 5.84
C PRO A 611 -39.23 -10.67 4.59
N TYR A 612 -39.54 -11.19 3.40
CA TYR A 612 -39.51 -10.42 2.14
C TYR A 612 -40.34 -11.12 1.06
N THR A 613 -40.76 -10.35 0.06
CA THR A 613 -41.55 -10.86 -1.07
C THR A 613 -40.74 -10.81 -2.35
N GLN A 614 -41.08 -11.61 -3.36
CA GLN A 614 -40.43 -11.58 -4.67
C GLN A 614 -40.61 -10.24 -5.39
N GLU A 615 -41.72 -9.54 -5.15
CA GLU A 615 -41.94 -8.19 -5.63
C GLU A 615 -40.90 -7.21 -5.06
N GLN A 616 -40.59 -7.30 -3.76
CA GLN A 616 -39.53 -6.48 -3.14
C GLN A 616 -38.15 -6.84 -3.69
N VAL A 617 -37.88 -8.11 -3.96
CA VAL A 617 -36.61 -8.53 -4.59
C VAL A 617 -36.45 -7.92 -5.97
N ALA A 618 -37.48 -7.98 -6.82
CA ALA A 618 -37.46 -7.38 -8.15
C ALA A 618 -37.27 -5.85 -8.10
N GLN A 619 -38.03 -5.18 -7.26
CA GLN A 619 -37.90 -3.72 -7.04
C GLN A 619 -36.50 -3.37 -6.48
N GLY A 620 -35.98 -4.16 -5.56
CA GLY A 620 -34.65 -3.98 -4.96
C GLY A 620 -33.54 -4.14 -5.98
N ALA A 621 -33.65 -5.09 -6.91
CA ALA A 621 -32.69 -5.28 -7.99
C ALA A 621 -32.60 -4.04 -8.90
N GLU A 622 -33.71 -3.42 -9.26
CA GLU A 622 -33.73 -2.20 -10.06
C GLU A 622 -33.11 -1.00 -9.31
N ILE A 623 -33.40 -0.85 -8.02
CA ILE A 623 -32.83 0.22 -7.19
C ILE A 623 -31.32 -0.02 -7.02
N TYR A 624 -30.92 -1.25 -6.74
CA TYR A 624 -29.53 -1.65 -6.62
C TYR A 624 -28.74 -1.31 -7.90
N ALA A 625 -29.25 -1.68 -9.06
CA ALA A 625 -28.60 -1.39 -10.34
C ALA A 625 -28.33 0.11 -10.56
N ARG A 626 -29.25 0.97 -10.09
CA ARG A 626 -29.15 2.43 -10.28
C ARG A 626 -28.31 3.13 -9.20
N GLN A 627 -28.32 2.65 -7.96
CA GLN A 627 -27.81 3.38 -6.81
C GLN A 627 -26.59 2.71 -6.15
N CYS A 628 -26.38 1.40 -6.35
CA CYS A 628 -25.41 0.62 -5.62
C CYS A 628 -24.38 -0.08 -6.52
N ALA A 629 -24.80 -0.48 -7.73
CA ALA A 629 -23.98 -1.33 -8.61
C ALA A 629 -22.69 -0.66 -9.08
N ASN A 630 -22.63 0.65 -9.20
CA ASN A 630 -21.41 1.37 -9.58
C ASN A 630 -20.28 1.17 -8.56
N CYS A 631 -20.62 0.99 -7.29
CA CYS A 631 -19.63 0.78 -6.23
C CYS A 631 -19.49 -0.71 -5.84
N HIS A 632 -20.63 -1.42 -5.73
CA HIS A 632 -20.64 -2.81 -5.25
C HIS A 632 -20.65 -3.86 -6.38
N GLY A 633 -20.63 -3.42 -7.66
CA GLY A 633 -20.66 -4.31 -8.83
C GLY A 633 -22.06 -4.80 -9.19
N SER A 634 -22.32 -5.03 -10.49
CA SER A 634 -23.63 -5.50 -10.99
C SER A 634 -24.05 -6.87 -10.44
N ASN A 635 -23.08 -7.68 -10.05
CA ASN A 635 -23.28 -9.01 -9.46
C ASN A 635 -22.88 -9.06 -7.98
N LEU A 636 -22.92 -7.94 -7.28
CA LEU A 636 -22.56 -7.79 -5.87
C LEU A 636 -21.10 -8.16 -5.54
N GLN A 637 -20.24 -8.30 -6.55
CA GLN A 637 -18.85 -8.78 -6.43
C GLN A 637 -17.89 -7.76 -5.81
N GLY A 638 -18.33 -6.53 -5.59
CA GLY A 638 -17.47 -5.41 -5.20
C GLY A 638 -16.73 -4.81 -6.43
N VAL A 639 -16.58 -3.50 -6.45
CA VAL A 639 -15.76 -2.76 -7.43
C VAL A 639 -14.94 -1.70 -6.69
N SER A 640 -15.56 -0.59 -6.31
CA SER A 640 -14.98 0.45 -5.45
C SER A 640 -15.53 0.42 -4.01
N ALA A 641 -16.37 -0.55 -3.70
CA ALA A 641 -16.91 -0.84 -2.38
C ALA A 641 -16.90 -2.35 -2.13
N PRO A 642 -17.00 -2.81 -0.86
CA PRO A 642 -16.93 -4.23 -0.52
C PRO A 642 -17.92 -5.08 -1.30
N ALA A 643 -17.54 -6.32 -1.61
CA ALA A 643 -18.47 -7.32 -2.11
C ALA A 643 -19.63 -7.52 -1.12
N LEU A 644 -20.86 -7.60 -1.65
CA LEU A 644 -22.08 -7.85 -0.86
C LEU A 644 -22.55 -9.30 -1.02
N THR A 645 -21.65 -10.19 -1.44
CA THR A 645 -21.86 -11.63 -1.59
C THR A 645 -20.53 -12.37 -1.46
N GLY A 646 -20.59 -13.69 -1.35
CA GLY A 646 -19.40 -14.55 -1.30
C GLY A 646 -18.79 -14.68 0.10
N PRO A 647 -17.65 -15.42 0.20
CA PRO A 647 -17.03 -15.76 1.47
C PRO A 647 -16.62 -14.55 2.34
N SER A 648 -16.25 -13.45 1.73
CA SER A 648 -15.88 -12.20 2.44
C SER A 648 -17.07 -11.59 3.16
N PHE A 649 -18.22 -11.55 2.47
CA PHE A 649 -19.46 -11.04 3.03
C PHE A 649 -20.00 -11.94 4.16
N GLY A 650 -19.97 -13.26 3.96
CA GLY A 650 -20.39 -14.22 4.97
C GLY A 650 -19.54 -14.22 6.24
N ARG A 651 -18.26 -13.93 6.14
CA ARG A 651 -17.35 -13.82 7.30
C ARG A 651 -17.61 -12.58 8.16
N SER A 652 -18.34 -11.60 7.67
CA SER A 652 -18.75 -10.45 8.47
C SER A 652 -19.68 -10.83 9.64
N HIS A 653 -20.21 -12.05 9.65
CA HIS A 653 -21.17 -12.56 10.64
C HIS A 653 -22.37 -11.63 10.90
N LEU A 654 -22.74 -10.84 9.90
CA LEU A 654 -23.87 -9.92 10.00
C LEU A 654 -25.19 -10.70 10.13
N ASP A 655 -26.05 -10.24 11.00
CA ASP A 655 -27.47 -10.59 10.92
C ASP A 655 -28.22 -9.58 9.99
N ALA A 656 -29.41 -9.95 9.57
CA ALA A 656 -30.20 -9.11 8.67
C ALA A 656 -30.56 -7.73 9.28
N GLY A 657 -30.59 -7.61 10.61
CA GLY A 657 -30.82 -6.35 11.31
C GLY A 657 -29.58 -5.45 11.25
N GLN A 658 -28.40 -6.01 11.44
CA GLN A 658 -27.14 -5.29 11.29
C GLN A 658 -26.92 -4.83 9.85
N LEU A 659 -27.16 -5.71 8.87
CA LEU A 659 -27.11 -5.33 7.45
C LEU A 659 -28.08 -4.17 7.16
N ARG A 660 -29.30 -4.22 7.71
CA ARG A 660 -30.27 -3.14 7.56
C ARG A 660 -29.75 -1.83 8.12
N SER A 661 -29.20 -1.83 9.34
CA SER A 661 -28.63 -0.61 9.94
C SER A 661 -27.53 -0.04 9.07
N ILE A 662 -26.59 -0.88 8.61
CA ILE A 662 -25.53 -0.44 7.71
C ILE A 662 -26.10 0.20 6.44
N VAL A 663 -27.00 -0.49 5.74
CA VAL A 663 -27.54 0.01 4.46
C VAL A 663 -28.35 1.29 4.65
N VAL A 664 -29.19 1.39 5.67
CA VAL A 664 -30.03 2.57 5.91
C VAL A 664 -29.20 3.76 6.40
N ASP A 665 -28.23 3.52 7.28
CA ASP A 665 -27.51 4.60 7.96
C ASP A 665 -26.29 5.09 7.15
N THR A 666 -25.77 4.25 6.24
CA THR A 666 -24.50 4.57 5.56
C THR A 666 -24.57 4.58 4.04
N MET A 667 -25.63 4.01 3.41
CA MET A 667 -25.70 3.85 1.95
C MET A 667 -26.85 4.64 1.31
N PRO A 668 -26.70 5.12 0.06
CA PRO A 668 -25.44 5.31 -0.65
C PRO A 668 -24.56 6.35 0.08
N PRO A 669 -23.23 6.20 0.10
CA PRO A 669 -22.35 7.09 0.89
C PRO A 669 -22.47 8.57 0.48
N THR A 670 -22.67 8.83 -0.80
CA THR A 670 -22.82 10.17 -1.39
C THR A 670 -24.22 10.77 -1.21
N ALA A 671 -25.21 9.95 -0.81
CA ALA A 671 -26.61 10.35 -0.73
C ALA A 671 -27.36 9.60 0.39
N ARG A 672 -26.78 9.57 1.60
CA ARG A 672 -27.34 8.88 2.77
C ARG A 672 -28.75 9.37 3.08
N GLY A 673 -29.65 8.43 3.36
CA GLY A 673 -31.04 8.74 3.73
C GLY A 673 -31.89 9.28 2.57
N THR A 674 -31.44 9.21 1.31
CA THR A 674 -32.20 9.70 0.16
C THR A 674 -33.18 8.70 -0.39
N LEU A 675 -32.99 7.41 -0.14
CA LEU A 675 -33.97 6.39 -0.48
C LEU A 675 -35.13 6.44 0.51
N LYS A 676 -36.32 6.16 0.01
CA LYS A 676 -37.50 6.02 0.86
C LYS A 676 -37.39 4.74 1.71
N PRO A 677 -38.03 4.65 2.88
CA PRO A 677 -37.99 3.45 3.72
C PRO A 677 -38.34 2.15 2.99
N ASP A 678 -39.34 2.20 2.07
CA ASP A 678 -39.72 1.03 1.26
C ASP A 678 -38.64 0.66 0.22
N GLU A 679 -37.89 1.64 -0.30
CA GLU A 679 -36.80 1.41 -1.24
C GLU A 679 -35.62 0.74 -0.53
N TYR A 680 -35.25 1.17 0.69
CA TYR A 680 -34.27 0.47 1.51
C TYR A 680 -34.70 -0.97 1.81
N ALA A 681 -35.97 -1.18 2.17
CA ALA A 681 -36.51 -2.50 2.43
C ALA A 681 -36.45 -3.42 1.19
N ALA A 682 -36.69 -2.86 0.00
CA ALA A 682 -36.57 -3.60 -1.26
C ALA A 682 -35.11 -3.98 -1.57
N VAL A 683 -34.14 -3.05 -1.43
CA VAL A 683 -32.71 -3.35 -1.61
C VAL A 683 -32.26 -4.43 -0.67
N LEU A 684 -32.66 -4.38 0.61
CA LEU A 684 -32.34 -5.42 1.59
C LEU A 684 -32.95 -6.78 1.22
N ALA A 685 -34.18 -6.81 0.73
CA ALA A 685 -34.81 -8.03 0.21
C ALA A 685 -34.01 -8.66 -0.94
N TYR A 686 -33.53 -7.82 -1.86
CA TYR A 686 -32.66 -8.24 -2.96
C TYR A 686 -31.33 -8.84 -2.46
N LEU A 687 -30.62 -8.15 -1.57
CA LEU A 687 -29.36 -8.63 -0.99
C LEU A 687 -29.53 -9.97 -0.28
N LEU A 688 -30.56 -10.09 0.56
CA LEU A 688 -30.85 -11.32 1.30
C LEU A 688 -31.20 -12.49 0.36
N SER A 689 -31.95 -12.24 -0.70
CA SER A 689 -32.28 -13.28 -1.68
C SER A 689 -31.03 -13.74 -2.43
N TYR A 690 -30.11 -12.84 -2.71
CA TYR A 690 -28.83 -13.16 -3.38
C TYR A 690 -27.90 -13.97 -2.48
N ASP A 691 -27.94 -13.74 -1.16
CA ASP A 691 -27.19 -14.49 -0.14
C ASP A 691 -27.90 -15.78 0.31
N CYS A 692 -28.85 -16.28 -0.46
CA CYS A 692 -29.59 -17.53 -0.23
C CYS A 692 -30.39 -17.58 1.10
N VAL A 693 -30.74 -16.46 1.67
CA VAL A 693 -31.64 -16.41 2.82
C VAL A 693 -33.07 -16.70 2.35
N PRO A 694 -33.74 -17.77 2.82
CA PRO A 694 -35.08 -18.08 2.33
C PRO A 694 -36.13 -17.07 2.86
N PRO A 695 -37.18 -16.77 2.07
CA PRO A 695 -38.24 -15.89 2.50
C PRO A 695 -39.05 -16.54 3.62
N ALA A 696 -39.33 -15.81 4.70
CA ALA A 696 -40.22 -16.23 5.77
C ALA A 696 -41.71 -16.21 5.35
N GLY A 697 -42.51 -17.05 5.94
CA GLY A 697 -43.98 -17.04 5.73
C GLY A 697 -44.38 -17.32 4.28
N ASN A 698 -43.68 -18.22 3.58
CA ASN A 698 -43.92 -18.56 2.17
C ASN A 698 -43.82 -17.34 1.22
N GLY A 699 -42.97 -16.35 1.53
CA GLY A 699 -42.77 -15.17 0.72
C GLY A 699 -43.93 -14.16 0.71
N LYS A 700 -44.84 -14.25 1.66
CA LYS A 700 -45.98 -13.32 1.78
C LYS A 700 -45.76 -12.16 2.77
N GLN A 701 -44.68 -12.25 3.57
CA GLN A 701 -44.34 -11.19 4.53
C GLN A 701 -43.40 -10.21 3.86
N ARG A 702 -43.66 -8.92 3.98
CA ARG A 702 -42.77 -7.87 3.45
C ARG A 702 -41.62 -7.60 4.41
N PHE A 703 -40.48 -7.24 3.88
CA PHE A 703 -39.34 -6.75 4.66
C PHE A 703 -39.75 -5.45 5.38
N PRO A 704 -39.50 -5.34 6.70
CA PRO A 704 -39.96 -4.18 7.47
C PRO A 704 -39.17 -2.91 7.12
N THR A 705 -39.86 -1.78 7.11
CA THR A 705 -39.26 -0.46 6.92
C THR A 705 -38.58 0.09 8.18
N THR A 706 -38.85 -0.53 9.35
CA THR A 706 -38.28 -0.20 10.66
C THR A 706 -37.52 -1.41 11.21
N ASP A 707 -36.73 -1.20 12.24
CA ASP A 707 -35.99 -2.30 12.89
C ASP A 707 -36.98 -3.29 13.54
N ALA A 708 -36.71 -4.58 13.39
CA ALA A 708 -37.56 -5.66 13.90
C ALA A 708 -36.73 -6.78 14.54
N PRO A 709 -37.10 -7.26 15.74
CA PRO A 709 -36.38 -8.34 16.44
C PRO A 709 -36.23 -9.63 15.64
N SER A 710 -37.11 -9.88 14.65
CA SER A 710 -37.05 -11.04 13.76
C SER A 710 -35.84 -11.07 12.87
N LEU A 711 -35.27 -9.90 12.52
CA LEU A 711 -34.10 -9.78 11.66
C LEU A 711 -32.83 -10.27 12.33
N LYS A 712 -32.72 -10.19 13.64
CA LYS A 712 -31.56 -10.68 14.42
C LYS A 712 -31.40 -12.20 14.45
N ARG A 713 -32.39 -12.94 13.94
CA ARG A 713 -32.38 -14.42 13.89
C ARG A 713 -31.86 -14.96 12.55
N THR A 714 -31.49 -14.10 11.62
CA THR A 714 -31.07 -14.47 10.28
C THR A 714 -29.62 -14.09 10.10
N THR A 715 -28.72 -15.07 10.06
CA THR A 715 -27.29 -14.87 9.84
C THR A 715 -26.95 -15.04 8.37
N LEU A 716 -26.17 -14.11 7.82
CA LEU A 716 -25.72 -14.10 6.45
C LEU A 716 -24.47 -14.98 6.30
N GLY A 717 -24.46 -15.85 5.31
CA GLY A 717 -23.41 -16.85 5.12
C GLY A 717 -22.51 -16.61 3.91
N GLY A 718 -22.81 -15.61 3.09
CA GLY A 718 -22.05 -15.30 1.87
C GLY A 718 -22.14 -16.38 0.79
N THR A 719 -23.18 -17.23 0.82
CA THR A 719 -23.44 -18.24 -0.22
C THR A 719 -24.17 -17.55 -1.37
N THR A 720 -23.64 -17.62 -2.59
CA THR A 720 -24.28 -17.02 -3.74
C THR A 720 -25.35 -17.95 -4.32
N CYS A 721 -26.60 -17.47 -4.38
CA CYS A 721 -27.66 -18.11 -5.16
C CYS A 721 -27.76 -17.44 -6.52
N ALA A 722 -27.77 -18.24 -7.59
CA ALA A 722 -28.06 -17.75 -8.92
C ALA A 722 -29.54 -17.29 -8.99
N VAL A 723 -29.79 -16.03 -8.73
CA VAL A 723 -31.08 -15.41 -9.02
C VAL A 723 -31.05 -14.99 -10.48
N GLY A 724 -31.33 -15.95 -11.35
CA GLY A 724 -31.61 -15.61 -12.75
C GLY A 724 -32.92 -14.81 -12.82
N PRO A 725 -33.07 -13.80 -13.70
CA PRO A 725 -34.35 -13.21 -13.96
C PRO A 725 -35.28 -14.30 -14.48
N SER A 726 -36.29 -14.67 -13.71
CA SER A 726 -37.38 -15.49 -14.20
C SER A 726 -38.01 -14.74 -15.39
N LYS A 727 -37.95 -15.35 -16.58
CA LYS A 727 -38.62 -14.89 -17.80
C LYS A 727 -40.13 -14.74 -17.55
#